data_f96f33d19a847886d834eb70d26c03d3
#
_entry.id   f96f33d19a847886d834eb70d26c03d3
#
_cell.length_a   1.000
_cell.length_b   1.000
_cell.length_c   1.000
_cell.angle_alpha   90.00
_cell.angle_beta   90.00
_cell.angle_gamma   90.00
#
_symmetry.space_group_name_H-M   'P 1'
#
loop_
_entity.id
_entity.type
_entity.pdbx_description
1 polymer ?
#
loop_
_entity_poly.entity_id
_entity_poly.type
_entity_poly.pdbx_seq_one_letter_code
_entity_poly.pdbx_strand_id
1 'polypeptide(L)'
;MLLMLTADCFPLGRDVYFRKFELYPLSFQHEVSNNNMLVAAPYGGSIAVTRNPKKLVKVQGANKPMIYLYTSSGKLTAKLQWSGSQLVLLGWSQQEELLCVEDDGMIHIYDMFGTYLHAFSMGNEVKDTKVVEAKFFVSYSGTGIAVLTSTNRIFLVNNIAEPKVRQISEIPRYGGQIECWYLVHCDRETRVILSNRDGIFVIHQSHQTATHIPFDNLFTRYNKVNSVIAMAVSGNNRHIALYTDTGHLYMGSIDFSEKYCEHYTNMKESLENIAWCGTEAVICSWNSTVMVIGRTAETITYTYDGPVHLITEIDGVRVLSGSSHEMIQKVPNVVQKIFQINSTDPASYLLEASKQFQRRSHKADGYMDLVKDKLDAAIRACIDGASHEFDFETQKLLMKAAKFGKGFSKTIDPEYYVNMCRTLRVLNAVRHPAIGIPLTYTQFNVLTSQVLLDRLVARRHYYLSIQIARHLQLPEIEGESRILAHWACYKVKQTQLDKEQIAEEIADKLGYAPGVSYSEIARRAADCGRKQLAIKLIDYEPRAQQQVPLLLTLGEEKAALRKAVESGNTDLVYTVILHLRENMPLGDFQMSIMHCPLAMALYIKYCQNHNRETLRNIYNQYDDFHSQAIWFITESYQRKNAMSREALLQSAQENFKLARNDTNAALTEEQIKLLRYQRSMEDTLQEIIVGKPLHDTVKILLLRNELKLADKLKSEYRISDRRYWWLRIQCLAEQGAWNELEKFSKSKKSPIGYEPFIDECLKYNKDREAKKYLSKVKNELKVKYLVKLKMINEAVQTAVEQKDIMALTFLLAQCETTDRQLIDKINMHITSLKN
;
A
#
# COMPACT_ATOMS: atom_id res chain seq x y z
N MET A 1 5.66 -8.99 -53.69
CA MET A 1 5.58 -8.53 -52.32
C MET A 1 6.77 -8.96 -51.44
N LEU A 2 7.30 -10.17 -51.52
CA LEU A 2 8.50 -10.57 -50.74
C LEU A 2 9.81 -9.90 -51.22
N LEU A 3 9.88 -9.52 -52.48
CA LEU A 3 11.00 -8.71 -53.05
C LEU A 3 11.06 -7.28 -52.44
N MET A 4 9.91 -6.72 -52.01
CA MET A 4 9.86 -5.39 -51.38
C MET A 4 10.48 -5.39 -49.98
N LEU A 5 10.35 -6.43 -49.16
CA LEU A 5 10.90 -6.47 -47.83
C LEU A 5 12.47 -6.47 -47.80
N THR A 6 13.07 -7.11 -48.80
CA THR A 6 14.55 -7.09 -48.98
C THR A 6 15.03 -5.81 -49.63
N ALA A 7 14.21 -5.12 -50.40
CA ALA A 7 14.56 -3.85 -51.03
C ALA A 7 14.59 -2.67 -50.04
N ASP A 8 13.85 -2.77 -48.93
CA ASP A 8 13.77 -1.74 -47.90
C ASP A 8 14.82 -1.90 -46.79
N CYS A 9 15.68 -2.92 -46.83
CA CYS A 9 16.73 -3.18 -45.88
C CYS A 9 18.07 -2.76 -46.45
N PHE A 10 18.67 -1.71 -45.90
CA PHE A 10 19.95 -1.17 -46.35
C PHE A 10 21.09 -1.68 -45.44
N PRO A 11 22.20 -2.17 -46.03
CA PRO A 11 23.37 -2.62 -45.26
C PRO A 11 24.07 -1.42 -44.62
N LEU A 12 24.46 -1.57 -43.37
CA LEU A 12 25.25 -0.60 -42.64
C LEU A 12 26.41 -1.37 -41.94
N GLY A 13 27.37 -1.86 -42.72
CA GLY A 13 28.38 -2.81 -42.27
C GLY A 13 28.17 -4.21 -42.83
N ARG A 14 29.03 -5.16 -42.40
CA ARG A 14 29.01 -6.52 -42.97
C ARG A 14 27.77 -7.32 -42.64
N ASP A 15 27.26 -7.18 -41.40
CA ASP A 15 26.17 -8.04 -40.91
C ASP A 15 25.03 -7.23 -40.22
N VAL A 16 24.99 -5.93 -40.42
CA VAL A 16 23.99 -5.05 -39.82
C VAL A 16 23.21 -4.38 -40.93
N TYR A 17 21.89 -4.52 -40.87
CA TYR A 17 20.94 -3.93 -41.79
C TYR A 17 20.00 -2.99 -41.07
N PHE A 18 19.65 -1.88 -41.70
CA PHE A 18 18.66 -0.92 -41.24
C PHE A 18 17.45 -0.90 -42.18
N ARG A 19 16.28 -0.69 -41.61
CA ARG A 19 15.04 -0.51 -42.35
C ARG A 19 14.36 0.77 -41.95
N LYS A 20 13.67 1.37 -42.92
CA LYS A 20 12.77 2.49 -42.70
C LYS A 20 11.36 2.04 -43.09
N PHE A 21 10.37 2.30 -42.22
CA PHE A 21 8.96 2.01 -42.51
C PHE A 21 8.05 3.08 -41.95
N GLU A 22 6.95 3.31 -42.65
CA GLU A 22 5.94 4.28 -42.27
C GLU A 22 5.08 3.72 -41.14
N LEU A 23 4.89 4.51 -40.07
CA LEU A 23 4.01 4.24 -38.95
C LEU A 23 2.62 4.79 -39.24
N TYR A 24 2.56 6.07 -39.63
CA TYR A 24 1.31 6.77 -39.96
C TYR A 24 1.53 7.85 -41.01
N PRO A 25 0.61 8.04 -41.94
CA PRO A 25 0.53 9.27 -42.73
C PRO A 25 0.06 10.40 -41.76
N LEU A 26 0.76 11.53 -41.78
CA LEU A 26 0.42 12.67 -40.96
C LEU A 26 -0.28 13.76 -41.76
N SER A 27 -1.31 14.33 -41.17
CA SER A 27 -1.96 15.55 -41.67
C SER A 27 -2.16 16.49 -40.48
N PHE A 28 -1.14 17.22 -40.11
CA PHE A 28 -1.28 18.21 -39.04
C PHE A 28 -2.18 19.35 -39.46
N GLN A 29 -3.07 19.79 -38.56
CA GLN A 29 -3.93 20.95 -38.83
C GLN A 29 -3.17 22.29 -38.97
N HIS A 30 -1.90 22.29 -38.51
CA HIS A 30 -1.01 23.43 -38.62
C HIS A 30 0.29 22.97 -39.23
N GLU A 31 0.84 23.75 -40.17
CA GLU A 31 2.11 23.45 -40.79
C GLU A 31 3.20 23.28 -39.73
N VAL A 32 3.83 22.12 -39.74
CA VAL A 32 5.03 21.85 -38.96
C VAL A 32 6.19 22.44 -39.75
N SER A 33 6.59 23.64 -39.35
CA SER A 33 7.71 24.36 -39.99
C SER A 33 8.96 24.30 -39.11
N ASN A 34 10.11 24.68 -39.64
CA ASN A 34 11.34 24.85 -38.87
C ASN A 34 11.22 25.82 -37.69
N ASN A 35 10.11 26.59 -37.63
CA ASN A 35 9.86 27.56 -36.57
C ASN A 35 9.12 26.94 -35.38
N ASN A 36 8.80 25.67 -35.43
CA ASN A 36 8.10 24.96 -34.39
C ASN A 36 9.07 24.12 -33.57
N MET A 37 8.81 24.06 -32.26
CA MET A 37 9.40 23.07 -31.36
C MET A 37 8.44 21.89 -31.29
N LEU A 38 8.91 20.70 -31.63
CA LEU A 38 8.14 19.47 -31.60
C LEU A 38 8.81 18.50 -30.63
N VAL A 39 8.05 17.95 -29.72
CA VAL A 39 8.53 16.95 -28.75
C VAL A 39 7.48 15.83 -28.67
N ALA A 40 7.95 14.58 -28.69
CA ALA A 40 7.07 13.43 -28.54
C ALA A 40 7.45 12.58 -27.32
N ALA A 41 6.44 12.01 -26.71
CA ALA A 41 6.65 11.08 -25.60
C ALA A 41 7.25 9.76 -26.09
N PRO A 42 8.12 9.10 -25.31
CA PRO A 42 8.74 7.83 -25.70
C PRO A 42 7.70 6.70 -25.80
N TYR A 43 8.08 5.60 -26.42
CA TYR A 43 7.25 4.42 -26.65
C TYR A 43 5.96 4.72 -27.43
N GLY A 44 6.10 5.46 -28.53
CA GLY A 44 4.95 5.79 -29.35
C GLY A 44 3.93 6.74 -28.71
N GLY A 45 4.36 7.54 -27.76
CA GLY A 45 3.49 8.45 -27.00
C GLY A 45 3.08 9.71 -27.78
N SER A 46 2.33 10.58 -27.10
CA SER A 46 1.74 11.81 -27.66
C SER A 46 2.78 12.81 -28.15
N ILE A 47 2.37 13.68 -29.07
CA ILE A 47 3.23 14.71 -29.69
C ILE A 47 2.74 16.08 -29.24
N ALA A 48 3.65 16.94 -28.76
CA ALA A 48 3.38 18.34 -28.45
C ALA A 48 4.10 19.23 -29.45
N VAL A 49 3.41 20.21 -29.98
CA VAL A 49 3.92 21.17 -30.96
C VAL A 49 3.64 22.58 -30.48
N THR A 50 4.67 23.41 -30.42
CA THR A 50 4.56 24.84 -30.12
C THR A 50 5.50 25.63 -30.98
N ARG A 51 5.34 26.94 -31.00
CA ARG A 51 6.31 27.81 -31.66
C ARG A 51 7.63 27.76 -30.92
N ASN A 52 8.73 27.71 -31.67
CA ASN A 52 10.07 27.77 -31.10
C ASN A 52 10.37 29.17 -30.54
N PRO A 53 10.54 29.35 -29.22
CA PRO A 53 10.78 30.65 -28.62
C PRO A 53 12.16 31.24 -28.99
N LYS A 54 13.11 30.42 -29.41
CA LYS A 54 14.46 30.83 -29.82
C LYS A 54 14.50 31.42 -31.24
N LYS A 55 13.48 31.21 -32.05
CA LYS A 55 13.41 31.73 -33.44
C LYS A 55 12.49 32.93 -33.52
N LEU A 56 13.00 34.08 -33.95
CA LEU A 56 12.25 35.30 -34.16
C LEU A 56 11.39 35.18 -35.42
N VAL A 57 10.09 35.07 -35.25
CA VAL A 57 9.10 35.03 -36.35
C VAL A 57 8.19 36.24 -36.23
N LYS A 58 8.07 37.02 -37.32
CA LYS A 58 7.10 38.10 -37.37
C LYS A 58 5.69 37.56 -37.33
N VAL A 59 4.94 37.83 -36.26
CA VAL A 59 3.54 37.43 -36.12
C VAL A 59 2.65 38.65 -36.36
N GLN A 60 1.67 38.54 -37.19
CA GLN A 60 0.59 39.49 -37.30
C GLN A 60 -0.39 39.28 -36.13
N GLY A 61 -0.36 40.22 -35.15
CA GLY A 61 -1.22 40.21 -33.95
C GLY A 61 -0.54 39.68 -32.69
N ALA A 62 -0.97 40.16 -31.52
CA ALA A 62 -0.46 39.74 -30.20
C ALA A 62 -1.13 38.43 -29.72
N ASN A 63 -0.91 37.35 -30.43
CA ASN A 63 -1.45 36.07 -30.01
C ASN A 63 -0.50 35.38 -29.01
N LYS A 64 -1.05 35.03 -27.85
CA LYS A 64 -0.32 34.19 -26.87
C LYS A 64 0.11 32.88 -27.51
N PRO A 65 1.29 32.30 -27.13
CA PRO A 65 1.72 31.04 -27.65
C PRO A 65 0.68 29.93 -27.40
N MET A 66 0.49 29.08 -28.40
CA MET A 66 -0.39 27.92 -28.31
C MET A 66 0.43 26.65 -28.33
N ILE A 67 0.11 25.69 -27.49
CA ILE A 67 0.64 24.34 -27.48
C ILE A 67 -0.44 23.41 -28.03
N TYR A 68 -0.11 22.71 -29.10
CA TYR A 68 -0.99 21.73 -29.71
C TYR A 68 -0.59 20.33 -29.33
N LEU A 69 -1.53 19.54 -28.82
CA LEU A 69 -1.29 18.15 -28.43
C LEU A 69 -1.94 17.22 -29.42
N TYR A 70 -1.14 16.30 -29.95
CA TYR A 70 -1.54 15.32 -30.95
C TYR A 70 -1.27 13.91 -30.45
N THR A 71 -2.04 12.93 -30.92
CA THR A 71 -1.63 11.52 -30.87
C THR A 71 -0.45 11.28 -31.82
N SER A 72 0.24 10.14 -31.68
CA SER A 72 1.29 9.77 -32.64
C SER A 72 0.77 9.57 -34.08
N SER A 73 -0.53 9.36 -34.27
CA SER A 73 -1.17 9.30 -35.58
C SER A 73 -1.56 10.67 -36.15
N GLY A 74 -1.20 11.77 -35.52
CA GLY A 74 -1.49 13.14 -36.01
C GLY A 74 -2.88 13.68 -35.65
N LYS A 75 -3.67 12.94 -34.85
CA LYS A 75 -4.99 13.41 -34.44
C LYS A 75 -4.87 14.45 -33.31
N LEU A 76 -5.44 15.64 -33.47
CA LEU A 76 -5.45 16.67 -32.44
C LEU A 76 -6.25 16.22 -31.23
N THR A 77 -5.60 16.22 -30.05
CA THR A 77 -6.20 15.86 -28.75
C THR A 77 -6.63 17.09 -27.99
N ALA A 78 -5.78 18.11 -27.88
CA ALA A 78 -6.04 19.32 -27.14
C ALA A 78 -5.26 20.52 -27.67
N LYS A 79 -5.76 21.72 -27.30
CA LYS A 79 -5.10 23.01 -27.54
C LYS A 79 -4.96 23.70 -26.20
N LEU A 80 -3.74 24.05 -25.82
CA LEU A 80 -3.43 24.75 -24.57
C LEU A 80 -2.92 26.14 -24.89
N GLN A 81 -3.60 27.19 -24.41
CA GLN A 81 -3.11 28.54 -24.50
C GLN A 81 -2.12 28.81 -23.38
N TRP A 82 -0.89 29.12 -23.74
CA TRP A 82 0.16 29.40 -22.76
C TRP A 82 -0.04 30.80 -22.15
N SER A 83 -0.13 30.84 -20.84
CA SER A 83 -0.34 32.12 -20.08
C SER A 83 0.83 32.42 -19.13
N GLY A 84 1.82 31.55 -19.04
CA GLY A 84 3.01 31.74 -18.19
C GLY A 84 4.05 32.66 -18.80
N SER A 85 5.26 32.64 -18.20
CA SER A 85 6.43 33.34 -18.67
C SER A 85 6.98 32.69 -19.94
N GLN A 86 8.17 33.07 -20.39
CA GLN A 86 8.76 32.56 -21.61
C GLN A 86 9.04 31.04 -21.47
N LEU A 87 8.50 30.23 -22.37
CA LEU A 87 8.71 28.80 -22.42
C LEU A 87 10.14 28.52 -22.93
N VAL A 88 10.94 27.80 -22.15
CA VAL A 88 12.30 27.38 -22.53
C VAL A 88 12.32 26.03 -23.19
N LEU A 89 11.61 25.03 -22.62
CA LEU A 89 11.59 23.66 -23.11
C LEU A 89 10.23 23.01 -22.87
N LEU A 90 9.82 22.17 -23.81
CA LEU A 90 8.77 21.18 -23.67
C LEU A 90 9.37 19.79 -23.55
N GLY A 91 8.72 18.91 -22.80
CA GLY A 91 9.08 17.52 -22.70
C GLY A 91 7.94 16.65 -22.23
N TRP A 92 8.18 15.36 -22.20
CA TRP A 92 7.22 14.38 -21.72
C TRP A 92 7.82 13.53 -20.61
N SER A 93 7.04 13.25 -19.59
CA SER A 93 7.39 12.26 -18.58
C SER A 93 7.23 10.84 -19.10
N GLN A 94 7.79 9.85 -18.39
CA GLN A 94 7.57 8.44 -18.70
C GLN A 94 6.08 8.03 -18.60
N GLN A 95 5.30 8.79 -17.81
CA GLN A 95 3.86 8.58 -17.61
C GLN A 95 3.00 9.30 -18.65
N GLU A 96 3.63 9.89 -19.68
CA GLU A 96 2.96 10.72 -20.72
C GLU A 96 2.32 12.01 -20.17
N GLU A 97 2.95 12.63 -19.17
CA GLU A 97 2.60 13.97 -18.73
C GLU A 97 3.44 15.01 -19.46
N LEU A 98 2.80 16.09 -19.89
CA LEU A 98 3.48 17.20 -20.56
C LEU A 98 4.17 18.10 -19.54
N LEU A 99 5.45 18.31 -19.72
CA LEU A 99 6.30 19.15 -18.89
C LEU A 99 6.62 20.45 -19.63
N CYS A 100 6.29 21.57 -19.03
CA CYS A 100 6.57 22.91 -19.58
C CYS A 100 7.51 23.64 -18.65
N VAL A 101 8.70 23.99 -19.13
CA VAL A 101 9.74 24.68 -18.38
C VAL A 101 9.77 26.16 -18.75
N GLU A 102 9.62 27.02 -17.77
CA GLU A 102 9.68 28.48 -17.91
C GLU A 102 11.09 29.02 -17.64
N ASP A 103 11.33 30.24 -18.11
CA ASP A 103 12.60 30.94 -17.92
C ASP A 103 12.87 31.33 -16.46
N ASP A 104 11.85 31.40 -15.60
CA ASP A 104 11.96 31.65 -14.16
C ASP A 104 12.23 30.36 -13.35
N GLY A 105 12.35 29.21 -14.01
CA GLY A 105 12.55 27.93 -13.36
C GLY A 105 11.31 27.28 -12.77
N MET A 106 10.11 27.77 -13.11
CA MET A 106 8.85 27.07 -12.83
C MET A 106 8.65 25.97 -13.86
N ILE A 107 8.20 24.81 -13.37
CA ILE A 107 7.89 23.66 -14.21
C ILE A 107 6.41 23.32 -13.99
N HIS A 108 5.64 23.45 -15.06
CA HIS A 108 4.23 23.15 -15.08
C HIS A 108 4.00 21.78 -15.69
N ILE A 109 3.14 20.97 -15.05
CA ILE A 109 2.81 19.62 -15.47
C ILE A 109 1.34 19.57 -15.88
N TYR A 110 1.11 19.04 -17.08
CA TYR A 110 -0.22 18.85 -17.66
C TYR A 110 -0.43 17.40 -18.06
N ASP A 111 -1.67 16.96 -18.07
CA ASP A 111 -2.03 15.70 -18.69
C ASP A 111 -2.02 15.80 -20.23
N MET A 112 -2.17 14.68 -20.91
CA MET A 112 -2.21 14.63 -22.37
C MET A 112 -3.42 15.33 -23.01
N PHE A 113 -4.41 15.79 -22.21
CA PHE A 113 -5.55 16.57 -22.65
C PHE A 113 -5.40 18.06 -22.35
N GLY A 114 -4.23 18.48 -21.87
CA GLY A 114 -3.97 19.87 -21.52
C GLY A 114 -4.57 20.30 -20.19
N THR A 115 -5.00 19.37 -19.34
CA THR A 115 -5.48 19.68 -18.00
C THR A 115 -4.29 19.90 -17.06
N TYR A 116 -4.26 21.03 -16.36
CA TYR A 116 -3.22 21.34 -15.38
C TYR A 116 -3.27 20.32 -14.21
N LEU A 117 -2.13 19.76 -13.85
CA LEU A 117 -1.99 18.84 -12.73
C LEU A 117 -1.38 19.55 -11.52
N HIS A 118 -0.12 19.98 -11.63
CA HIS A 118 0.60 20.71 -10.60
C HIS A 118 1.82 21.42 -11.20
N ALA A 119 2.51 22.22 -10.38
CA ALA A 119 3.79 22.82 -10.73
C ALA A 119 4.74 22.80 -9.54
N PHE A 120 6.02 22.88 -9.83
CA PHE A 120 7.07 23.06 -8.82
C PHE A 120 8.14 24.02 -9.32
N SER A 121 8.92 24.59 -8.38
CA SER A 121 10.01 25.54 -8.69
C SER A 121 11.36 24.87 -8.50
N MET A 122 12.31 25.26 -9.34
CA MET A 122 13.74 24.88 -9.23
C MET A 122 14.51 25.72 -8.18
N GLY A 123 13.82 26.59 -7.44
CA GLY A 123 14.40 27.40 -6.38
C GLY A 123 14.57 28.87 -6.72
N ASN A 124 14.75 29.70 -5.68
CA ASN A 124 14.84 31.16 -5.84
C ASN A 124 16.07 31.58 -6.65
N GLU A 125 17.21 30.89 -6.48
CA GLU A 125 18.44 31.19 -7.22
C GLU A 125 18.25 31.03 -8.73
N VAL A 126 17.51 29.99 -9.16
CA VAL A 126 17.19 29.78 -10.58
C VAL A 126 16.27 30.87 -11.11
N LYS A 127 15.33 31.33 -10.31
CA LYS A 127 14.42 32.41 -10.65
C LYS A 127 15.17 33.72 -10.91
N ASP A 128 16.14 34.05 -10.04
CA ASP A 128 16.92 35.30 -10.15
C ASP A 128 17.90 35.27 -11.33
N THR A 129 18.49 34.09 -11.60
CA THR A 129 19.51 33.93 -12.64
C THR A 129 18.96 33.54 -14.00
N LYS A 130 17.71 33.18 -14.10
CA LYS A 130 17.01 32.68 -15.29
C LYS A 130 17.58 31.44 -15.94
N VAL A 131 16.70 30.62 -16.49
CA VAL A 131 17.03 29.38 -17.21
C VAL A 131 17.38 29.71 -18.66
N VAL A 132 18.55 29.28 -19.10
CA VAL A 132 19.01 29.40 -20.50
C VAL A 132 18.66 28.15 -21.29
N GLU A 133 18.91 26.97 -20.71
CA GLU A 133 18.60 25.68 -21.32
C GLU A 133 18.14 24.68 -20.25
N ALA A 134 17.28 23.76 -20.63
CA ALA A 134 16.85 22.66 -19.79
C ALA A 134 16.93 21.33 -20.55
N LYS A 135 17.08 20.23 -19.84
CA LYS A 135 17.09 18.88 -20.41
C LYS A 135 16.38 17.90 -19.49
N PHE A 136 15.58 17.03 -20.07
CA PHE A 136 14.96 15.91 -19.39
C PHE A 136 15.85 14.68 -19.49
N PHE A 137 15.83 13.87 -18.47
CA PHE A 137 16.55 12.61 -18.42
C PHE A 137 15.75 11.56 -17.66
N VAL A 138 16.08 10.30 -17.89
CA VAL A 138 15.47 9.18 -17.17
C VAL A 138 16.41 8.76 -16.07
N SER A 139 15.96 8.87 -14.82
CA SER A 139 16.65 8.37 -13.63
C SER A 139 16.09 7.03 -13.19
N TYR A 140 16.74 6.38 -12.25
CA TYR A 140 16.22 5.18 -11.62
C TYR A 140 14.87 5.40 -10.89
N SER A 141 14.63 6.60 -10.38
CA SER A 141 13.42 6.98 -9.65
C SER A 141 12.30 7.55 -10.53
N GLY A 142 12.53 7.72 -11.82
CA GLY A 142 11.56 8.28 -12.77
C GLY A 142 12.15 9.36 -13.68
N THR A 143 11.27 10.21 -14.21
CA THR A 143 11.68 11.33 -15.06
C THR A 143 12.35 12.42 -14.21
N GLY A 144 13.56 12.80 -14.58
CA GLY A 144 14.30 13.91 -14.00
C GLY A 144 14.40 15.11 -14.95
N ILE A 145 14.72 16.24 -14.39
CA ILE A 145 14.99 17.48 -15.14
C ILE A 145 16.22 18.17 -14.60
N ALA A 146 17.00 18.74 -15.50
CA ALA A 146 18.08 19.63 -15.16
C ALA A 146 17.96 20.94 -15.94
N VAL A 147 18.32 22.01 -15.29
CA VAL A 147 18.31 23.36 -15.85
C VAL A 147 19.69 24.00 -15.74
N LEU A 148 20.11 24.66 -16.81
CA LEU A 148 21.32 25.46 -16.89
C LEU A 148 20.92 26.94 -16.78
N THR A 149 21.52 27.65 -15.82
CA THR A 149 21.26 29.08 -15.60
C THR A 149 22.23 29.97 -16.36
N SER A 150 21.91 31.27 -16.48
CA SER A 150 22.77 32.27 -17.13
C SER A 150 24.13 32.44 -16.44
N THR A 151 24.25 32.02 -15.19
CA THR A 151 25.48 32.02 -14.41
C THR A 151 26.32 30.73 -14.59
N ASN A 152 25.96 29.87 -15.54
CA ASN A 152 26.59 28.56 -15.79
C ASN A 152 26.50 27.60 -14.59
N ARG A 153 25.42 27.67 -13.81
CA ARG A 153 25.12 26.71 -12.75
C ARG A 153 24.07 25.72 -13.22
N ILE A 154 24.24 24.47 -12.83
CA ILE A 154 23.27 23.40 -13.16
C ILE A 154 22.56 22.95 -11.90
N PHE A 155 21.23 23.00 -11.96
CA PHE A 155 20.33 22.49 -10.94
C PHE A 155 19.59 21.28 -11.50
N LEU A 156 19.42 20.25 -10.70
CA LEU A 156 18.75 19.02 -11.11
C LEU A 156 17.72 18.55 -10.09
N VAL A 157 16.69 17.89 -10.62
CA VAL A 157 15.68 17.13 -9.89
C VAL A 157 15.65 15.74 -10.50
N ASN A 158 15.91 14.71 -9.71
CA ASN A 158 15.96 13.32 -10.20
C ASN A 158 14.57 12.71 -10.42
N ASN A 159 13.55 13.20 -9.72
CA ASN A 159 12.18 12.72 -9.86
C ASN A 159 11.20 13.90 -9.76
N ILE A 160 10.42 14.09 -10.82
CA ILE A 160 9.40 15.15 -10.89
C ILE A 160 8.21 14.90 -9.96
N ALA A 161 7.92 13.65 -9.58
CA ALA A 161 6.84 13.32 -8.66
C ALA A 161 7.16 13.74 -7.21
N GLU A 162 8.45 13.69 -6.82
CA GLU A 162 8.94 14.18 -5.54
C GLU A 162 10.13 15.14 -5.79
N PRO A 163 9.88 16.39 -6.15
CA PRO A 163 10.92 17.31 -6.58
C PRO A 163 11.83 17.70 -5.41
N LYS A 164 13.08 17.24 -5.46
CA LYS A 164 14.16 17.66 -4.56
C LYS A 164 15.25 18.31 -5.40
N VAL A 165 15.30 19.62 -5.36
CA VAL A 165 16.28 20.40 -6.11
C VAL A 165 17.66 20.22 -5.50
N ARG A 166 18.63 19.92 -6.35
CA ARG A 166 20.04 19.81 -5.99
C ARG A 166 20.86 20.61 -6.97
N GLN A 167 21.84 21.35 -6.49
CA GLN A 167 22.85 21.99 -7.30
C GLN A 167 24.00 21.00 -7.53
N ILE A 168 24.49 20.91 -8.76
CA ILE A 168 25.72 20.18 -9.05
C ILE A 168 26.90 21.07 -8.63
N SER A 169 27.98 20.44 -8.15
CA SER A 169 29.22 21.12 -7.76
C SER A 169 29.67 22.08 -8.84
N GLU A 170 30.26 23.18 -8.42
CA GLU A 170 30.67 24.28 -9.33
C GLU A 170 31.44 23.74 -10.54
N ILE A 171 30.96 24.15 -11.72
CA ILE A 171 31.67 23.86 -12.98
C ILE A 171 33.03 24.52 -12.90
N PRO A 172 34.13 23.78 -13.15
CA PRO A 172 35.44 24.36 -13.12
C PRO A 172 35.50 25.60 -14.01
N ARG A 173 35.94 26.73 -13.47
CA ARG A 173 36.05 28.03 -14.19
C ARG A 173 37.10 28.05 -15.29
N TYR A 174 37.40 26.90 -15.88
CA TYR A 174 38.29 26.79 -17.00
C TYR A 174 37.57 27.18 -18.30
N GLY A 175 37.94 28.28 -18.88
CA GLY A 175 37.87 28.53 -20.29
C GLY A 175 36.52 28.71 -20.98
N GLY A 176 35.57 29.49 -20.45
CA GLY A 176 34.55 30.02 -21.33
C GLY A 176 33.10 29.48 -21.12
N GLN A 177 32.23 29.88 -22.03
CA GLN A 177 30.81 29.54 -22.03
C GLN A 177 30.59 28.05 -22.37
N ILE A 178 29.60 27.40 -21.71
CA ILE A 178 29.21 26.04 -22.05
C ILE A 178 28.54 26.06 -23.43
N GLU A 179 29.09 25.29 -24.38
CA GLU A 179 28.54 25.22 -25.72
C GLU A 179 27.51 24.10 -25.89
N CYS A 180 27.78 22.94 -25.27
CA CYS A 180 26.86 21.80 -25.26
C CYS A 180 27.03 21.02 -23.97
N TRP A 181 25.94 20.45 -23.48
CA TRP A 181 25.95 19.60 -22.31
C TRP A 181 24.91 18.48 -22.43
N TYR A 182 25.09 17.40 -21.69
CA TYR A 182 24.17 16.27 -21.65
C TYR A 182 24.19 15.61 -20.28
N LEU A 183 23.12 14.89 -19.93
CA LEU A 183 22.99 14.18 -18.69
C LEU A 183 22.91 12.67 -18.92
N VAL A 184 23.62 11.95 -18.09
CA VAL A 184 23.64 10.48 -18.13
C VAL A 184 23.39 9.96 -16.72
N HIS A 185 22.50 9.02 -16.61
CA HIS A 185 22.23 8.33 -15.36
C HIS A 185 22.73 6.89 -15.48
N CYS A 186 23.86 6.59 -14.83
CA CYS A 186 24.47 5.27 -14.77
C CYS A 186 24.82 4.90 -13.34
N ASP A 187 24.70 3.62 -12.98
CA ASP A 187 25.14 3.08 -11.68
C ASP A 187 24.55 3.84 -10.47
N ARG A 188 23.28 4.26 -10.57
CA ARG A 188 22.54 5.06 -9.59
C ARG A 188 23.10 6.47 -9.36
N GLU A 189 23.97 6.92 -10.21
CA GLU A 189 24.56 8.26 -10.18
C GLU A 189 24.22 9.05 -11.44
N THR A 190 23.92 10.35 -11.27
CA THR A 190 23.74 11.25 -12.41
C THR A 190 25.08 11.95 -12.71
N ARG A 191 25.53 11.83 -13.94
CA ARG A 191 26.74 12.48 -14.47
C ARG A 191 26.34 13.55 -15.46
N VAL A 192 27.04 14.66 -15.44
CA VAL A 192 26.90 15.72 -16.43
C VAL A 192 28.12 15.72 -17.31
N ILE A 193 27.90 15.61 -18.61
CA ILE A 193 28.91 15.75 -19.62
C ILE A 193 28.73 17.12 -20.25
N LEU A 194 29.72 17.96 -20.20
CA LEU A 194 29.69 19.29 -20.81
C LEU A 194 30.90 19.52 -21.69
N SER A 195 30.72 20.31 -22.72
CA SER A 195 31.76 20.72 -23.64
C SER A 195 31.93 22.24 -23.64
N ASN A 196 33.16 22.66 -23.63
CA ASN A 196 33.58 24.02 -23.89
C ASN A 196 34.69 24.02 -24.98
N ARG A 197 35.36 25.15 -25.20
CA ARG A 197 36.46 25.25 -26.18
C ARG A 197 37.72 24.47 -25.82
N ASP A 198 37.88 24.12 -24.55
CA ASP A 198 39.07 23.43 -24.05
C ASP A 198 38.95 21.90 -24.11
N GLY A 199 37.75 21.38 -24.24
CA GLY A 199 37.51 19.94 -24.26
C GLY A 199 36.19 19.55 -23.65
N ILE A 200 36.12 18.29 -23.23
CA ILE A 200 34.94 17.68 -22.57
C ILE A 200 35.21 17.50 -21.08
N PHE A 201 34.29 17.86 -20.27
CA PHE A 201 34.29 17.69 -18.82
C PHE A 201 33.19 16.74 -18.40
N VAL A 202 33.57 15.74 -17.61
CA VAL A 202 32.57 14.81 -16.98
C VAL A 202 32.54 15.12 -15.50
N ILE A 203 31.37 15.57 -15.02
CA ILE A 203 31.13 15.93 -13.63
C ILE A 203 30.23 14.86 -13.01
N HIS A 204 30.70 14.29 -11.90
CA HIS A 204 29.98 13.32 -11.11
C HIS A 204 29.16 14.01 -10.01
N GLN A 205 27.95 13.58 -9.78
CA GLN A 205 27.11 14.13 -8.72
C GLN A 205 27.67 13.92 -7.31
N SER A 206 28.42 12.81 -7.11
CA SER A 206 28.98 12.40 -5.81
C SER A 206 30.36 12.95 -5.53
N HIS A 207 31.11 13.30 -6.58
CA HIS A 207 32.50 13.73 -6.47
C HIS A 207 32.67 15.19 -6.89
N GLN A 208 33.47 15.96 -6.14
CA GLN A 208 33.71 17.38 -6.45
C GLN A 208 34.74 17.58 -7.60
N THR A 209 35.28 16.51 -8.17
CA THR A 209 36.29 16.56 -9.23
C THR A 209 35.69 16.31 -10.60
N ALA A 210 35.91 17.22 -11.52
CA ALA A 210 35.60 17.04 -12.94
C ALA A 210 36.78 16.38 -13.66
N THR A 211 36.49 15.33 -14.43
CA THR A 211 37.50 14.74 -15.35
C THR A 211 37.54 15.54 -16.66
N HIS A 212 38.68 16.02 -17.03
CA HIS A 212 38.89 16.77 -18.28
C HIS A 212 39.48 15.88 -19.39
N ILE A 213 38.86 15.90 -20.56
CA ILE A 213 39.23 15.14 -21.73
C ILE A 213 39.45 16.13 -22.88
N PRO A 214 40.75 16.38 -23.27
CA PRO A 214 41.06 17.26 -24.38
C PRO A 214 40.57 16.71 -25.71
N PHE A 215 40.23 17.58 -26.67
CA PHE A 215 39.76 17.17 -27.99
C PHE A 215 40.83 16.39 -28.75
N ASP A 216 42.13 16.67 -28.54
CA ASP A 216 43.25 15.98 -29.17
C ASP A 216 43.29 14.48 -28.85
N ASN A 217 42.67 14.04 -27.77
CA ASN A 217 42.60 12.62 -27.42
C ASN A 217 41.43 11.91 -28.14
N LEU A 218 40.45 12.66 -28.60
CA LEU A 218 39.20 12.11 -29.17
C LEU A 218 39.25 12.14 -30.71
N PHE A 219 39.77 13.22 -31.30
CA PHE A 219 39.79 13.44 -32.74
C PHE A 219 41.18 13.23 -33.31
N THR A 220 41.24 12.85 -34.60
CA THR A 220 42.52 12.69 -35.29
C THR A 220 43.25 14.04 -35.45
N ARG A 221 44.56 14.04 -35.31
CA ARG A 221 45.42 15.25 -35.29
C ARG A 221 45.26 16.20 -36.48
N TYR A 222 44.64 15.77 -37.57
CA TYR A 222 44.47 16.60 -38.77
C TYR A 222 43.20 17.47 -38.73
N ASN A 223 42.28 17.21 -37.78
CA ASN A 223 41.03 17.92 -37.70
C ASN A 223 41.05 18.86 -36.49
N LYS A 224 41.24 20.17 -36.73
CA LYS A 224 41.10 21.17 -35.65
C LYS A 224 39.63 21.31 -35.30
N VAL A 225 39.22 20.68 -34.23
CA VAL A 225 37.90 20.82 -33.62
C VAL A 225 38.00 21.95 -32.59
N ASN A 226 37.12 22.95 -32.72
CA ASN A 226 37.10 24.06 -31.75
C ASN A 226 35.96 23.87 -30.73
N SER A 227 34.90 23.19 -31.12
CA SER A 227 33.74 22.98 -30.22
C SER A 227 32.88 21.80 -30.62
N VAL A 228 32.15 21.29 -29.65
CA VAL A 228 31.10 20.28 -29.87
C VAL A 228 29.71 20.97 -29.83
N ILE A 229 29.01 20.91 -30.93
CA ILE A 229 27.72 21.58 -31.12
C ILE A 229 26.58 20.75 -30.54
N ALA A 230 26.62 19.43 -30.67
CA ALA A 230 25.56 18.53 -30.22
C ALA A 230 26.12 17.22 -29.67
N MET A 231 25.41 16.69 -28.65
CA MET A 231 25.69 15.42 -28.00
C MET A 231 24.43 14.56 -27.96
N ALA A 232 24.61 13.27 -28.17
CA ALA A 232 23.54 12.28 -27.94
C ALA A 232 24.08 11.06 -27.21
N VAL A 233 23.26 10.48 -26.35
CA VAL A 233 23.58 9.26 -25.60
C VAL A 233 22.63 8.18 -26.02
N SER A 234 23.11 6.95 -26.10
CA SER A 234 22.29 5.78 -26.44
C SER A 234 21.29 5.46 -25.34
N GLY A 235 20.17 4.82 -25.67
CA GLY A 235 19.12 4.48 -24.71
C GLY A 235 19.56 3.58 -23.54
N ASN A 236 20.70 2.88 -23.70
CA ASN A 236 21.30 2.06 -22.62
C ASN A 236 22.34 2.83 -21.78
N ASN A 237 22.53 4.14 -22.03
CA ASN A 237 23.50 5.02 -21.36
C ASN A 237 24.97 4.55 -21.42
N ARG A 238 25.36 3.75 -22.43
CA ARG A 238 26.71 3.22 -22.54
C ARG A 238 27.51 3.85 -23.68
N HIS A 239 26.85 4.46 -24.67
CA HIS A 239 27.50 5.02 -25.85
C HIS A 239 27.17 6.49 -26.00
N ILE A 240 28.15 7.26 -26.44
CA ILE A 240 28.02 8.70 -26.70
C ILE A 240 28.37 9.03 -28.16
N ALA A 241 27.67 9.99 -28.71
CA ALA A 241 27.96 10.60 -29.99
C ALA A 241 28.17 12.10 -29.81
N LEU A 242 29.20 12.64 -30.44
CA LEU A 242 29.56 14.05 -30.39
C LEU A 242 29.62 14.57 -31.81
N TYR A 243 28.93 15.66 -32.08
CA TYR A 243 28.99 16.34 -33.38
C TYR A 243 29.71 17.71 -33.24
N THR A 244 30.72 17.95 -34.07
CA THR A 244 31.59 19.10 -33.97
C THR A 244 31.19 20.24 -34.91
N ASP A 245 31.73 21.44 -34.68
CA ASP A 245 31.61 22.61 -35.53
C ASP A 245 32.17 22.42 -36.94
N THR A 246 33.14 21.53 -37.08
CA THR A 246 33.78 21.15 -38.37
C THR A 246 33.03 20.05 -39.12
N GLY A 247 31.92 19.55 -38.63
CA GLY A 247 31.11 18.49 -39.28
C GLY A 247 31.63 17.07 -39.04
N HIS A 248 32.50 16.86 -38.06
CA HIS A 248 32.95 15.54 -37.65
C HIS A 248 32.02 14.94 -36.59
N LEU A 249 31.61 13.70 -36.79
CA LEU A 249 30.88 12.89 -35.83
C LEU A 249 31.88 11.91 -35.17
N TYR A 250 31.98 12.00 -33.84
CA TYR A 250 32.64 11.03 -32.99
C TYR A 250 31.62 10.07 -32.40
N MET A 251 31.91 8.78 -32.42
CA MET A 251 31.12 7.75 -31.72
C MET A 251 32.06 6.93 -30.84
N GLY A 252 31.68 6.72 -29.57
CA GLY A 252 32.49 5.97 -28.60
C GLY A 252 31.71 5.53 -27.37
N SER A 253 32.45 4.93 -26.43
CA SER A 253 31.90 4.60 -25.12
C SER A 253 31.64 5.87 -24.29
N ILE A 254 30.70 5.80 -23.32
CA ILE A 254 30.38 6.94 -22.45
C ILE A 254 31.55 7.36 -21.55
N ASP A 255 32.44 6.44 -21.24
CA ASP A 255 33.63 6.68 -20.44
C ASP A 255 34.83 7.17 -21.31
N PHE A 256 34.63 7.35 -22.60
CA PHE A 256 35.64 7.73 -23.60
C PHE A 256 36.86 6.78 -23.69
N SER A 257 36.71 5.56 -23.14
CA SER A 257 37.78 4.54 -23.20
C SER A 257 37.94 3.90 -24.59
N GLU A 258 36.81 3.77 -25.32
CA GLU A 258 36.78 3.16 -26.64
C GLU A 258 36.17 4.11 -27.67
N LYS A 259 36.93 4.31 -28.77
CA LYS A 259 36.46 5.03 -29.96
C LYS A 259 35.92 4.00 -30.96
N TYR A 260 34.68 4.14 -31.40
CA TYR A 260 34.11 3.25 -32.41
C TYR A 260 34.39 3.75 -33.82
N CYS A 261 34.04 5.00 -34.10
CA CYS A 261 34.37 5.62 -35.39
C CYS A 261 34.46 7.15 -35.28
N GLU A 262 35.09 7.73 -36.28
CA GLU A 262 35.04 9.16 -36.57
C GLU A 262 34.67 9.30 -38.06
N HIS A 263 33.59 10.05 -38.31
CA HIS A 263 33.04 10.22 -39.64
C HIS A 263 32.88 11.71 -39.98
N TYR A 264 33.35 12.12 -41.16
CA TYR A 264 33.12 13.47 -41.67
C TYR A 264 31.86 13.50 -42.52
N THR A 265 30.87 14.29 -42.12
CA THR A 265 29.55 14.27 -42.75
C THR A 265 29.48 15.07 -44.05
N ASN A 266 30.45 15.97 -44.32
CA ASN A 266 30.51 16.84 -45.49
C ASN A 266 29.22 17.66 -45.76
N MET A 267 28.45 17.95 -44.68
CA MET A 267 27.25 18.75 -44.81
C MET A 267 27.56 20.22 -44.57
N LYS A 268 26.95 21.09 -45.37
CA LYS A 268 27.12 22.55 -45.27
C LYS A 268 26.08 23.20 -44.37
N GLU A 269 24.97 22.50 -44.14
CA GLU A 269 23.87 22.98 -43.33
C GLU A 269 24.16 22.75 -41.84
N SER A 270 23.58 23.57 -40.96
CA SER A 270 23.69 23.36 -39.51
C SER A 270 22.91 22.12 -39.07
N LEU A 271 23.51 21.33 -38.19
CA LEU A 271 22.82 20.18 -37.58
C LEU A 271 21.60 20.65 -36.79
N GLU A 272 20.46 20.03 -37.04
CA GLU A 272 19.23 20.29 -36.29
C GLU A 272 19.01 19.30 -35.13
N ASN A 273 19.20 18.00 -35.39
CA ASN A 273 19.03 16.97 -34.40
C ASN A 273 20.04 15.84 -34.55
N ILE A 274 20.39 15.21 -33.42
CA ILE A 274 21.21 14.01 -33.34
C ILE A 274 20.59 13.00 -32.40
N ALA A 275 20.47 11.74 -32.80
CA ALA A 275 19.86 10.69 -32.03
C ALA A 275 20.57 9.34 -32.22
N TRP A 276 20.68 8.53 -31.19
CA TRP A 276 21.11 7.15 -31.30
C TRP A 276 19.98 6.25 -31.77
N CYS A 277 20.25 5.39 -32.71
CA CYS A 277 19.36 4.34 -33.18
C CYS A 277 19.79 3.00 -32.55
N GLY A 278 19.16 2.65 -31.45
CA GLY A 278 19.61 1.52 -30.64
C GLY A 278 21.05 1.71 -30.13
N THR A 279 21.94 0.73 -30.39
CA THR A 279 23.35 0.75 -29.97
C THR A 279 24.35 0.79 -31.17
N GLU A 280 23.83 0.69 -32.41
CA GLU A 280 24.69 0.40 -33.58
C GLU A 280 24.89 1.60 -34.49
N ALA A 281 24.02 2.57 -34.49
CA ALA A 281 24.10 3.72 -35.37
C ALA A 281 23.66 5.02 -34.72
N VAL A 282 24.13 6.13 -35.25
CA VAL A 282 23.69 7.48 -34.91
C VAL A 282 22.97 8.07 -36.13
N ILE A 283 21.89 8.76 -35.89
CA ILE A 283 21.14 9.47 -36.92
C ILE A 283 21.29 10.97 -36.69
N CYS A 284 21.73 11.65 -37.76
CA CYS A 284 21.84 13.10 -37.79
C CYS A 284 20.81 13.66 -38.80
N SER A 285 20.16 14.77 -38.45
CA SER A 285 19.27 15.47 -39.37
C SER A 285 19.68 16.90 -39.62
N TRP A 286 19.61 17.26 -40.88
CA TRP A 286 19.75 18.61 -41.39
C TRP A 286 18.49 18.93 -42.18
N ASN A 287 17.87 20.01 -41.95
CA ASN A 287 16.63 20.44 -42.58
C ASN A 287 15.79 19.31 -43.27
N SER A 288 16.12 18.94 -44.50
CA SER A 288 15.45 17.91 -45.30
C SER A 288 16.24 16.60 -45.46
N THR A 289 17.40 16.50 -44.88
CA THR A 289 18.27 15.32 -45.04
C THR A 289 18.47 14.62 -43.68
N VAL A 290 18.32 13.31 -43.70
CA VAL A 290 18.61 12.43 -42.56
C VAL A 290 19.68 11.43 -42.95
N MET A 291 20.73 11.35 -42.18
CA MET A 291 21.84 10.42 -42.41
C MET A 291 21.99 9.48 -41.21
N VAL A 292 21.99 8.19 -41.49
CA VAL A 292 22.25 7.12 -40.53
C VAL A 292 23.71 6.73 -40.66
N ILE A 293 24.46 6.80 -39.60
CA ILE A 293 25.92 6.56 -39.59
C ILE A 293 26.19 5.39 -38.66
N GLY A 294 26.76 4.33 -39.20
CA GLY A 294 27.13 3.12 -38.45
C GLY A 294 28.45 3.20 -37.71
N ARG A 295 28.71 2.23 -36.85
CA ARG A 295 30.01 2.11 -36.14
C ARG A 295 31.20 1.88 -37.07
N THR A 296 30.97 1.42 -38.30
CA THR A 296 31.97 1.20 -39.34
C THR A 296 32.16 2.42 -40.26
N ALA A 297 31.56 3.55 -39.89
CA ALA A 297 31.56 4.79 -40.70
C ALA A 297 30.83 4.69 -42.06
N GLU A 298 30.08 3.63 -42.29
CA GLU A 298 29.18 3.53 -43.45
C GLU A 298 27.91 4.36 -43.20
N THR A 299 27.30 4.88 -44.26
CA THR A 299 26.19 5.84 -44.16
C THR A 299 25.02 5.45 -45.06
N ILE A 300 23.82 5.71 -44.57
CA ILE A 300 22.60 5.67 -45.36
C ILE A 300 21.92 7.04 -45.29
N THR A 301 21.56 7.61 -46.42
CA THR A 301 20.96 8.94 -46.50
C THR A 301 19.55 8.87 -46.99
N TYR A 302 18.62 9.54 -46.27
CA TYR A 302 17.24 9.73 -46.68
C TYR A 302 16.95 11.21 -46.87
N THR A 303 16.18 11.54 -47.87
CA THR A 303 15.77 12.92 -48.20
C THR A 303 14.26 13.07 -47.99
N TYR A 304 13.88 14.22 -47.43
CA TYR A 304 12.49 14.58 -47.12
C TYR A 304 12.12 15.91 -47.78
N ASP A 305 10.81 16.18 -47.96
CA ASP A 305 10.34 17.42 -48.58
C ASP A 305 10.36 18.64 -47.64
N GLY A 306 10.77 18.45 -46.38
CA GLY A 306 10.74 19.51 -45.38
C GLY A 306 11.49 19.13 -44.10
N PRO A 307 11.34 19.93 -43.04
CA PRO A 307 12.04 19.72 -41.78
C PRO A 307 11.62 18.42 -41.10
N VAL A 308 12.60 17.80 -40.45
CA VAL A 308 12.49 16.50 -39.81
C VAL A 308 12.85 16.57 -38.33
N HIS A 309 12.04 15.97 -37.50
CA HIS A 309 12.30 15.85 -36.06
C HIS A 309 12.57 14.40 -35.69
N LEU A 310 13.69 14.18 -34.98
CA LEU A 310 14.10 12.85 -34.53
C LEU A 310 13.69 12.62 -33.08
N ILE A 311 13.10 11.43 -32.81
CA ILE A 311 12.69 11.03 -31.47
C ILE A 311 13.34 9.69 -31.17
N THR A 312 14.22 9.68 -30.17
CA THR A 312 14.94 8.49 -29.77
C THR A 312 13.99 7.48 -29.10
N GLU A 313 14.04 6.24 -29.57
CA GLU A 313 13.38 5.10 -28.98
C GLU A 313 14.41 4.04 -28.57
N ILE A 314 13.99 3.06 -27.76
CA ILE A 314 14.92 2.05 -27.23
C ILE A 314 15.52 1.15 -28.33
N ASP A 315 14.76 0.89 -29.39
CA ASP A 315 15.10 -0.02 -30.50
C ASP A 315 15.19 0.67 -31.87
N GLY A 316 15.10 2.00 -31.88
CA GLY A 316 15.15 2.75 -33.11
C GLY A 316 15.02 4.26 -32.92
N VAL A 317 14.69 4.96 -34.00
CA VAL A 317 14.40 6.40 -33.98
C VAL A 317 13.13 6.63 -34.80
N ARG A 318 12.18 7.35 -34.19
CA ARG A 318 11.02 7.85 -34.92
C ARG A 318 11.39 9.14 -35.62
N VAL A 319 10.97 9.23 -36.88
CA VAL A 319 11.22 10.37 -37.76
C VAL A 319 9.88 11.02 -38.05
N LEU A 320 9.71 12.25 -37.62
CA LEU A 320 8.49 13.03 -37.86
C LEU A 320 8.78 14.09 -38.93
N SER A 321 8.10 13.98 -40.05
CA SER A 321 8.07 14.98 -41.10
C SER A 321 6.71 15.70 -41.13
N GLY A 322 6.52 16.67 -42.00
CA GLY A 322 5.23 17.34 -42.18
C GLY A 322 4.13 16.40 -42.66
N SER A 323 4.47 15.34 -43.40
CA SER A 323 3.55 14.42 -44.10
C SER A 323 3.55 12.98 -43.58
N SER A 324 4.64 12.55 -42.91
CA SER A 324 4.78 11.16 -42.50
C SER A 324 5.42 11.03 -41.09
N HIS A 325 5.00 9.98 -40.41
CA HIS A 325 5.62 9.48 -39.20
C HIS A 325 6.23 8.12 -39.52
N GLU A 326 7.53 8.06 -39.51
CA GLU A 326 8.29 6.88 -39.90
C GLU A 326 9.14 6.38 -38.74
N MET A 327 9.62 5.15 -38.86
CA MET A 327 10.59 4.58 -37.93
C MET A 327 11.79 4.03 -38.68
N ILE A 328 12.96 4.39 -38.24
CA ILE A 328 14.24 3.83 -38.64
C ILE A 328 14.72 2.92 -37.52
N GLN A 329 14.96 1.66 -37.83
CA GLN A 329 15.47 0.71 -36.83
C GLN A 329 16.43 -0.30 -37.47
N LYS A 330 17.32 -0.87 -36.63
CA LYS A 330 18.11 -2.05 -36.99
C LYS A 330 17.16 -3.22 -37.24
N VAL A 331 17.38 -3.93 -38.33
CA VAL A 331 16.63 -5.16 -38.62
C VAL A 331 16.96 -6.23 -37.55
N PRO A 332 15.98 -6.79 -36.83
CA PRO A 332 16.25 -7.85 -35.86
C PRO A 332 16.92 -9.06 -36.55
N ASN A 333 17.90 -9.66 -35.90
CA ASN A 333 18.69 -10.76 -36.46
C ASN A 333 17.86 -11.93 -36.97
N VAL A 334 16.74 -12.21 -36.29
CA VAL A 334 15.80 -13.26 -36.69
C VAL A 334 15.13 -12.93 -38.03
N VAL A 335 14.66 -11.70 -38.18
CA VAL A 335 14.02 -11.20 -39.41
C VAL A 335 15.04 -11.18 -40.54
N GLN A 336 16.25 -10.68 -40.28
CA GLN A 336 17.36 -10.68 -41.24
C GLN A 336 17.63 -12.10 -41.77
N LYS A 337 17.83 -13.09 -40.90
CA LYS A 337 18.08 -14.48 -41.28
C LYS A 337 16.97 -15.10 -42.12
N ILE A 338 15.70 -14.75 -41.82
CA ILE A 338 14.54 -15.28 -42.59
C ILE A 338 14.49 -14.70 -44.00
N PHE A 339 14.67 -13.39 -44.16
CA PHE A 339 14.42 -12.64 -45.40
C PHE A 339 15.70 -12.25 -46.17
N GLN A 340 16.87 -12.56 -45.66
CA GLN A 340 18.12 -12.31 -46.39
C GLN A 340 18.16 -13.08 -47.72
N ILE A 341 18.68 -12.45 -48.79
CA ILE A 341 18.84 -13.10 -50.10
C ILE A 341 19.78 -14.30 -49.93
N ASN A 342 19.40 -15.44 -50.50
CA ASN A 342 20.16 -16.71 -50.37
C ASN A 342 20.29 -17.24 -48.93
N SER A 343 19.28 -16.93 -48.09
CA SER A 343 19.27 -17.46 -46.72
C SER A 343 19.21 -18.97 -46.72
N THR A 344 20.11 -19.60 -45.91
CA THR A 344 20.12 -21.01 -45.62
C THR A 344 19.51 -21.32 -44.25
N ASP A 345 18.87 -20.34 -43.63
CA ASP A 345 18.24 -20.48 -42.32
C ASP A 345 17.02 -21.43 -42.39
N PRO A 346 16.87 -22.36 -41.47
CA PRO A 346 15.73 -23.27 -41.41
C PRO A 346 14.36 -22.59 -41.46
N ALA A 347 14.23 -21.40 -40.86
CA ALA A 347 12.98 -20.65 -40.88
C ALA A 347 12.63 -20.08 -42.24
N SER A 348 13.62 -19.75 -43.07
CA SER A 348 13.41 -19.35 -44.47
C SER A 348 12.86 -20.50 -45.31
N TYR A 349 13.42 -21.70 -45.13
CA TYR A 349 12.90 -22.90 -45.79
C TYR A 349 11.50 -23.28 -45.32
N LEU A 350 11.23 -23.18 -44.02
CA LEU A 350 9.89 -23.45 -43.50
C LEU A 350 8.85 -22.46 -44.06
N LEU A 351 9.21 -21.19 -44.16
CA LEU A 351 8.37 -20.17 -44.80
C LEU A 351 8.06 -20.52 -46.25
N GLU A 352 9.06 -20.92 -47.03
CA GLU A 352 8.88 -21.31 -48.43
C GLU A 352 8.10 -22.62 -48.54
N ALA A 353 8.35 -23.62 -47.71
CA ALA A 353 7.57 -24.85 -47.63
C ALA A 353 6.07 -24.55 -47.42
N SER A 354 5.76 -23.66 -46.45
CA SER A 354 4.39 -23.24 -46.16
C SER A 354 3.72 -22.54 -47.36
N LYS A 355 4.44 -21.70 -48.12
CA LYS A 355 3.94 -21.06 -49.31
C LYS A 355 3.69 -22.03 -50.45
N GLN A 356 4.65 -22.97 -50.66
CA GLN A 356 4.48 -24.02 -51.72
C GLN A 356 3.31 -24.95 -51.39
N PHE A 357 3.14 -25.31 -50.09
CA PHE A 357 1.98 -26.07 -49.63
C PHE A 357 0.65 -25.36 -49.92
N GLN A 358 0.55 -24.04 -49.64
CA GLN A 358 -0.65 -23.24 -49.94
C GLN A 358 -0.92 -23.21 -51.45
N ARG A 359 0.12 -23.24 -52.29
CA ARG A 359 0.03 -23.34 -53.77
C ARG A 359 -0.22 -24.75 -54.27
N ARG A 360 -0.35 -25.72 -53.36
CA ARG A 360 -0.50 -27.14 -53.69
C ARG A 360 0.63 -27.69 -54.56
N SER A 361 1.85 -27.22 -54.34
CA SER A 361 3.05 -27.64 -55.08
C SER A 361 3.79 -28.75 -54.30
N HIS A 362 4.19 -29.81 -55.03
CA HIS A 362 4.99 -30.89 -54.46
C HIS A 362 6.36 -30.45 -53.97
N LYS A 363 6.84 -29.26 -54.32
CA LYS A 363 8.11 -28.70 -53.80
C LYS A 363 8.09 -28.47 -52.31
N ALA A 364 6.91 -28.46 -51.68
CA ALA A 364 6.79 -28.30 -50.25
C ALA A 364 7.52 -29.39 -49.47
N ASP A 365 7.46 -30.66 -49.95
CA ASP A 365 8.10 -31.79 -49.30
C ASP A 365 9.65 -31.65 -49.30
N GLY A 366 10.24 -31.24 -50.42
CA GLY A 366 11.67 -31.01 -50.53
C GLY A 366 12.20 -29.92 -49.57
N TYR A 367 11.43 -28.84 -49.37
CA TYR A 367 11.78 -27.83 -48.39
C TYR A 367 11.61 -28.33 -46.92
N MET A 368 10.60 -29.17 -46.66
CA MET A 368 10.40 -29.78 -45.36
C MET A 368 11.53 -30.75 -44.98
N ASP A 369 12.03 -31.52 -45.94
CA ASP A 369 13.17 -32.40 -45.69
C ASP A 369 14.43 -31.63 -45.28
N LEU A 370 14.67 -30.44 -45.83
CA LEU A 370 15.80 -29.56 -45.45
C LEU A 370 15.68 -29.03 -44.03
N VAL A 371 14.48 -28.91 -43.48
CA VAL A 371 14.23 -28.34 -42.15
C VAL A 371 14.05 -29.40 -41.06
N LYS A 372 13.86 -30.65 -41.41
CA LYS A 372 13.48 -31.74 -40.52
C LYS A 372 14.26 -31.80 -39.22
N ASP A 373 15.58 -31.69 -39.25
CA ASP A 373 16.46 -31.80 -38.11
C ASP A 373 16.41 -30.56 -37.18
N LYS A 374 15.99 -29.39 -37.69
CA LYS A 374 15.93 -28.12 -36.98
C LYS A 374 14.53 -27.50 -36.99
N LEU A 375 13.51 -28.32 -37.15
CA LEU A 375 12.14 -27.86 -37.30
C LEU A 375 11.65 -26.99 -36.16
N ASP A 376 11.95 -27.36 -34.91
CA ASP A 376 11.55 -26.60 -33.72
C ASP A 376 12.18 -25.21 -33.66
N ALA A 377 13.46 -25.13 -34.02
CA ALA A 377 14.15 -23.85 -34.11
C ALA A 377 13.57 -22.97 -35.23
N ALA A 378 13.22 -23.58 -36.38
CA ALA A 378 12.59 -22.86 -37.51
C ALA A 378 11.19 -22.31 -37.13
N ILE A 379 10.41 -23.10 -36.38
CA ILE A 379 9.08 -22.66 -35.94
C ILE A 379 9.22 -21.48 -34.95
N ARG A 380 10.12 -21.60 -33.95
CA ARG A 380 10.36 -20.50 -33.01
C ARG A 380 10.83 -19.24 -33.75
N ALA A 381 11.79 -19.37 -34.65
CA ALA A 381 12.27 -18.26 -35.45
C ALA A 381 11.19 -17.60 -36.31
N CYS A 382 10.23 -18.35 -36.87
CA CYS A 382 9.09 -17.80 -37.57
C CYS A 382 8.14 -17.03 -36.64
N ILE A 383 7.90 -17.54 -35.39
CA ILE A 383 7.10 -16.85 -34.38
C ILE A 383 7.77 -15.57 -33.92
N ASP A 384 9.08 -15.63 -33.61
CA ASP A 384 9.86 -14.47 -33.18
C ASP A 384 9.98 -13.43 -34.31
N GLY A 385 10.19 -13.88 -35.54
CA GLY A 385 10.20 -13.01 -36.71
C GLY A 385 8.88 -12.26 -36.91
N ALA A 386 7.75 -12.94 -36.70
CA ALA A 386 6.42 -12.31 -36.79
C ALA A 386 6.23 -11.21 -35.74
N SER A 387 6.82 -11.35 -34.54
CA SER A 387 6.70 -10.37 -33.48
C SER A 387 7.32 -9.03 -33.81
N HIS A 388 8.42 -9.04 -34.57
CA HIS A 388 9.18 -7.86 -34.97
C HIS A 388 8.66 -7.17 -36.22
N GLU A 389 7.71 -7.77 -36.93
CA GLU A 389 7.15 -7.18 -38.12
C GLU A 389 6.00 -6.21 -37.77
N PHE A 390 5.92 -5.13 -38.53
CA PHE A 390 4.86 -4.12 -38.38
C PHE A 390 3.70 -4.38 -39.38
N ASP A 391 4.03 -4.90 -40.58
CA ASP A 391 3.06 -5.23 -41.58
C ASP A 391 2.22 -6.48 -41.21
N PHE A 392 0.94 -6.32 -41.20
CA PHE A 392 -0.03 -7.37 -40.85
C PHE A 392 0.06 -8.60 -41.74
N GLU A 393 0.24 -8.41 -43.05
CA GLU A 393 0.27 -9.55 -44.00
C GLU A 393 1.54 -10.37 -43.80
N THR A 394 2.68 -9.73 -43.52
CA THR A 394 3.93 -10.41 -43.19
C THR A 394 3.87 -11.16 -41.86
N GLN A 395 3.27 -10.55 -40.83
CA GLN A 395 2.99 -11.24 -39.54
C GLN A 395 2.18 -12.51 -39.76
N LYS A 396 1.08 -12.39 -40.53
CA LYS A 396 0.18 -13.49 -40.84
C LYS A 396 0.87 -14.60 -41.64
N LEU A 397 1.74 -14.23 -42.56
CA LEU A 397 2.51 -15.16 -43.36
C LEU A 397 3.48 -15.98 -42.55
N LEU A 398 4.24 -15.35 -41.64
CA LEU A 398 5.16 -16.01 -40.72
C LEU A 398 4.41 -16.90 -39.72
N MET A 399 3.30 -16.41 -39.14
CA MET A 399 2.48 -17.18 -38.21
C MET A 399 1.81 -18.38 -38.91
N LYS A 400 1.44 -18.30 -40.20
CA LYS A 400 0.96 -19.43 -41.00
C LYS A 400 2.09 -20.47 -41.22
N ALA A 401 3.32 -20.01 -41.47
CA ALA A 401 4.45 -20.92 -41.61
C ALA A 401 4.76 -21.65 -40.30
N ALA A 402 4.73 -20.93 -39.18
CA ALA A 402 4.87 -21.52 -37.85
C ALA A 402 3.75 -22.55 -37.56
N LYS A 403 2.49 -22.22 -37.88
CA LYS A 403 1.36 -23.16 -37.74
C LYS A 403 1.53 -24.40 -38.58
N PHE A 404 2.02 -24.24 -39.82
CA PHE A 404 2.26 -25.34 -40.74
C PHE A 404 3.37 -26.27 -40.15
N GLY A 405 4.52 -25.71 -39.75
CA GLY A 405 5.58 -26.46 -39.14
C GLY A 405 5.18 -27.19 -37.84
N LYS A 406 4.35 -26.57 -37.03
CA LYS A 406 3.84 -27.16 -35.78
C LYS A 406 3.06 -28.46 -36.04
N GLY A 407 2.44 -28.63 -37.18
CA GLY A 407 1.74 -29.86 -37.54
C GLY A 407 2.67 -31.08 -37.64
N PHE A 408 3.95 -30.88 -37.84
CA PHE A 408 4.99 -31.92 -37.98
C PHE A 408 5.87 -32.05 -36.72
N SER A 409 5.79 -31.14 -35.76
CA SER A 409 6.53 -31.18 -34.49
C SER A 409 5.66 -31.62 -33.31
N LYS A 410 6.25 -32.46 -32.44
CA LYS A 410 5.59 -32.91 -31.19
C LYS A 410 6.14 -32.24 -29.93
N THR A 411 7.21 -31.48 -30.04
CA THR A 411 8.01 -30.97 -28.91
C THR A 411 7.76 -29.49 -28.61
N ILE A 412 7.15 -28.75 -29.56
CA ILE A 412 6.85 -27.32 -29.36
C ILE A 412 5.63 -27.13 -28.49
N ASP A 413 5.81 -26.31 -27.43
CA ASP A 413 4.71 -25.85 -26.59
C ASP A 413 3.69 -25.03 -27.41
N PRO A 414 2.44 -25.45 -27.48
CA PRO A 414 1.37 -24.70 -28.13
C PRO A 414 1.13 -23.33 -27.53
N GLU A 415 1.40 -23.17 -26.24
CA GLU A 415 1.13 -21.92 -25.52
C GLU A 415 2.01 -20.78 -26.03
N TYR A 416 3.26 -21.07 -26.37
CA TYR A 416 4.16 -20.07 -26.97
C TYR A 416 3.57 -19.44 -28.25
N TYR A 417 3.02 -20.26 -29.15
CA TYR A 417 2.34 -19.80 -30.36
C TYR A 417 1.09 -18.96 -30.03
N VAL A 418 0.27 -19.44 -29.08
CA VAL A 418 -0.99 -18.76 -28.69
C VAL A 418 -0.70 -17.41 -28.06
N ASN A 419 0.30 -17.35 -27.16
CA ASN A 419 0.70 -16.11 -26.48
C ASN A 419 1.23 -15.09 -27.48
N MET A 420 2.01 -15.51 -28.49
CA MET A 420 2.43 -14.61 -29.55
C MET A 420 1.23 -14.12 -30.38
N CYS A 421 0.28 -14.97 -30.72
CA CYS A 421 -0.94 -14.53 -31.40
C CYS A 421 -1.72 -13.49 -30.60
N ARG A 422 -1.80 -13.65 -29.25
CA ARG A 422 -2.43 -12.69 -28.37
C ARG A 422 -1.68 -11.37 -28.36
N THR A 423 -0.36 -11.41 -28.22
CA THR A 423 0.49 -10.21 -28.22
C THR A 423 0.40 -9.44 -29.54
N LEU A 424 0.46 -10.14 -30.68
CA LEU A 424 0.34 -9.50 -32.00
C LEU A 424 -1.03 -8.82 -32.18
N ARG A 425 -2.11 -9.44 -31.71
CA ARG A 425 -3.45 -8.83 -31.79
C ARG A 425 -3.51 -7.56 -30.92
N VAL A 426 -2.92 -7.59 -29.72
CA VAL A 426 -2.85 -6.42 -28.85
C VAL A 426 -2.04 -5.31 -29.51
N LEU A 427 -0.84 -5.62 -30.02
CA LEU A 427 0.01 -4.64 -30.71
C LEU A 427 -0.69 -4.03 -31.93
N ASN A 428 -1.33 -4.85 -32.77
CA ASN A 428 -2.05 -4.35 -33.95
C ASN A 428 -3.28 -3.50 -33.57
N ALA A 429 -3.96 -3.83 -32.46
CA ALA A 429 -5.06 -3.01 -31.98
C ALA A 429 -4.60 -1.63 -31.51
N VAL A 430 -3.50 -1.54 -30.76
CA VAL A 430 -2.99 -0.24 -30.26
C VAL A 430 -2.29 0.58 -31.37
N ARG A 431 -1.72 -0.07 -32.38
CA ARG A 431 -1.13 0.57 -33.58
C ARG A 431 -2.18 1.19 -34.50
N HIS A 432 -3.46 0.83 -34.35
CA HIS A 432 -4.50 1.39 -35.19
C HIS A 432 -4.53 2.94 -35.07
N PRO A 433 -4.67 3.70 -36.16
CA PRO A 433 -4.61 5.17 -36.17
C PRO A 433 -5.59 5.84 -35.21
N ALA A 434 -6.74 5.21 -34.92
CA ALA A 434 -7.71 5.73 -33.96
C ALA A 434 -7.16 5.76 -32.52
N ILE A 435 -6.25 4.86 -32.17
CA ILE A 435 -5.59 4.77 -30.86
C ILE A 435 -4.25 5.50 -30.90
N GLY A 436 -3.43 5.23 -31.93
CA GLY A 436 -2.22 5.95 -32.22
C GLY A 436 -1.06 5.66 -31.26
N ILE A 437 -0.82 4.39 -30.93
CA ILE A 437 0.34 3.97 -30.13
C ILE A 437 1.18 2.98 -30.98
N PRO A 438 2.18 3.44 -31.72
CA PRO A 438 2.96 2.60 -32.63
C PRO A 438 4.07 1.82 -31.89
N LEU A 439 3.69 0.96 -30.95
CA LEU A 439 4.63 0.15 -30.18
C LEU A 439 5.25 -0.96 -31.03
N THR A 440 6.57 -1.13 -30.90
CA THR A 440 7.26 -2.34 -31.36
C THR A 440 7.12 -3.46 -30.34
N TYR A 441 7.43 -4.69 -30.74
CA TYR A 441 7.44 -5.83 -29.83
C TYR A 441 8.50 -5.66 -28.71
N THR A 442 9.68 -5.14 -29.07
CA THR A 442 10.76 -4.85 -28.11
C THR A 442 10.32 -3.83 -27.06
N GLN A 443 9.70 -2.74 -27.50
CA GLN A 443 9.16 -1.70 -26.65
C GLN A 443 8.04 -2.24 -25.73
N PHE A 444 7.16 -3.09 -26.26
CA PHE A 444 6.08 -3.72 -25.48
C PHE A 444 6.62 -4.60 -24.36
N ASN A 445 7.66 -5.40 -24.63
CA ASN A 445 8.29 -6.26 -23.60
C ASN A 445 8.97 -5.45 -22.48
N VAL A 446 9.57 -4.32 -22.81
CA VAL A 446 10.19 -3.42 -21.82
C VAL A 446 9.13 -2.65 -21.02
N LEU A 447 8.08 -2.18 -21.71
CA LEU A 447 7.01 -1.39 -21.10
C LEU A 447 6.12 -2.23 -20.19
N THR A 448 5.92 -3.49 -20.50
CA THR A 448 4.96 -4.43 -19.90
C THR A 448 3.50 -4.17 -20.28
N SER A 449 2.68 -5.21 -20.16
CA SER A 449 1.23 -5.10 -20.44
C SER A 449 0.52 -4.15 -19.48
N GLN A 450 0.98 -4.06 -18.23
CA GLN A 450 0.34 -3.26 -17.20
C GLN A 450 0.49 -1.76 -17.46
N VAL A 451 1.69 -1.30 -17.83
CA VAL A 451 1.94 0.10 -18.19
C VAL A 451 1.21 0.47 -19.50
N LEU A 452 1.10 -0.48 -20.45
CA LEU A 452 0.28 -0.26 -21.66
C LEU A 452 -1.19 -0.02 -21.31
N LEU A 453 -1.76 -0.81 -20.38
CA LEU A 453 -3.14 -0.60 -19.93
C LEU A 453 -3.29 0.76 -19.24
N ASP A 454 -2.33 1.19 -18.41
CA ASP A 454 -2.34 2.51 -17.79
C ASP A 454 -2.34 3.64 -18.82
N ARG A 455 -1.52 3.53 -19.86
CA ARG A 455 -1.50 4.50 -20.98
C ARG A 455 -2.83 4.55 -21.74
N LEU A 456 -3.48 3.40 -21.97
CA LEU A 456 -4.78 3.34 -22.60
C LEU A 456 -5.88 3.94 -21.71
N VAL A 457 -5.82 3.67 -20.40
CA VAL A 457 -6.73 4.26 -19.41
C VAL A 457 -6.55 5.77 -19.34
N ALA A 458 -5.32 6.27 -19.31
CA ALA A 458 -5.01 7.70 -19.35
C ALA A 458 -5.58 8.36 -20.63
N ARG A 459 -5.58 7.64 -21.76
CA ARG A 459 -6.19 8.06 -23.04
C ARG A 459 -7.70 7.87 -23.12
N ARG A 460 -8.34 7.43 -22.02
CA ARG A 460 -9.79 7.16 -21.91
C ARG A 460 -10.30 6.04 -22.82
N HIS A 461 -9.43 5.12 -23.25
CA HIS A 461 -9.79 3.94 -24.03
C HIS A 461 -10.15 2.75 -23.12
N TYR A 462 -11.06 2.96 -22.16
CA TYR A 462 -11.42 1.97 -21.13
C TYR A 462 -11.90 0.64 -21.69
N TYR A 463 -12.79 0.69 -22.71
CA TYR A 463 -13.32 -0.53 -23.33
C TYR A 463 -12.20 -1.38 -23.94
N LEU A 464 -11.33 -0.75 -24.73
CA LEU A 464 -10.18 -1.45 -25.33
C LEU A 464 -9.25 -2.03 -24.26
N SER A 465 -9.00 -1.29 -23.20
CA SER A 465 -8.17 -1.74 -22.08
C SER A 465 -8.74 -3.00 -21.43
N ILE A 466 -10.05 -3.06 -21.18
CA ILE A 466 -10.74 -4.24 -20.63
C ILE A 466 -10.61 -5.43 -21.61
N GLN A 467 -10.84 -5.21 -22.91
CA GLN A 467 -10.71 -6.27 -23.92
C GLN A 467 -9.27 -6.81 -23.98
N ILE A 468 -8.26 -5.95 -23.90
CA ILE A 468 -6.84 -6.34 -23.86
C ILE A 468 -6.54 -7.14 -22.58
N ALA A 469 -6.99 -6.68 -21.42
CA ALA A 469 -6.78 -7.36 -20.15
C ALA A 469 -7.36 -8.78 -20.16
N ARG A 470 -8.59 -8.94 -20.66
CA ARG A 470 -9.24 -10.24 -20.84
C ARG A 470 -8.49 -11.11 -21.86
N HIS A 471 -8.07 -10.53 -22.99
CA HIS A 471 -7.36 -11.25 -24.05
C HIS A 471 -6.00 -11.77 -23.62
N LEU A 472 -5.27 -10.99 -22.83
CA LEU A 472 -4.00 -11.38 -22.20
C LEU A 472 -4.18 -12.27 -20.96
N GLN A 473 -5.42 -12.55 -20.55
CA GLN A 473 -5.76 -13.36 -19.36
C GLN A 473 -5.11 -12.82 -18.08
N LEU A 474 -5.09 -11.50 -17.93
CA LEU A 474 -4.59 -10.89 -16.70
C LEU A 474 -5.55 -11.18 -15.54
N PRO A 475 -5.04 -11.27 -14.29
CA PRO A 475 -5.89 -11.41 -13.12
C PRO A 475 -6.94 -10.29 -13.06
N GLU A 476 -8.15 -10.63 -12.67
CA GLU A 476 -9.30 -9.70 -12.70
C GLU A 476 -9.03 -8.42 -11.89
N ILE A 477 -8.34 -8.56 -10.76
CA ILE A 477 -7.98 -7.43 -9.87
C ILE A 477 -6.99 -6.47 -10.56
N GLU A 478 -5.99 -6.99 -11.26
CA GLU A 478 -4.95 -6.18 -11.93
C GLU A 478 -5.42 -5.64 -13.29
N GLY A 479 -6.38 -6.29 -13.90
CA GLY A 479 -6.91 -5.96 -15.21
C GLY A 479 -8.25 -5.20 -15.14
N GLU A 480 -9.36 -5.94 -15.23
CA GLU A 480 -10.68 -5.37 -15.41
C GLU A 480 -11.15 -4.46 -14.28
N SER A 481 -11.03 -4.94 -13.03
CA SER A 481 -11.48 -4.19 -11.85
C SER A 481 -10.78 -2.85 -11.70
N ARG A 482 -9.45 -2.83 -11.91
CA ARG A 482 -8.65 -1.61 -11.86
C ARG A 482 -9.06 -0.61 -12.94
N ILE A 483 -9.28 -1.06 -14.17
CA ILE A 483 -9.70 -0.21 -15.28
C ILE A 483 -11.09 0.39 -15.01
N LEU A 484 -12.02 -0.42 -14.49
CA LEU A 484 -13.35 0.04 -14.10
C LEU A 484 -13.31 1.07 -12.98
N ALA A 485 -12.43 0.91 -11.99
CA ALA A 485 -12.23 1.90 -10.93
C ALA A 485 -11.77 3.26 -11.49
N HIS A 486 -10.80 3.25 -12.42
CA HIS A 486 -10.36 4.47 -13.10
C HIS A 486 -11.47 5.10 -13.96
N TRP A 487 -12.26 4.27 -14.65
CA TRP A 487 -13.41 4.74 -15.41
C TRP A 487 -14.45 5.41 -14.51
N ALA A 488 -14.76 4.81 -13.36
CA ALA A 488 -15.70 5.38 -12.40
C ALA A 488 -15.19 6.72 -11.85
N CYS A 489 -13.91 6.81 -11.49
CA CYS A 489 -13.28 8.06 -11.07
C CYS A 489 -13.34 9.16 -12.15
N TYR A 490 -13.20 8.79 -13.42
CA TYR A 490 -13.37 9.74 -14.51
C TYR A 490 -14.83 10.19 -14.65
N LYS A 491 -15.80 9.27 -14.57
CA LYS A 491 -17.24 9.59 -14.63
C LYS A 491 -17.67 10.54 -13.52
N VAL A 492 -17.14 10.36 -12.33
CA VAL A 492 -17.40 11.24 -11.18
C VAL A 492 -16.97 12.69 -11.46
N LYS A 493 -15.92 12.91 -12.26
CA LYS A 493 -15.46 14.27 -12.64
C LYS A 493 -16.38 14.97 -13.65
N GLN A 494 -17.24 14.26 -14.36
CA GLN A 494 -18.13 14.82 -15.36
C GLN A 494 -19.30 15.57 -14.70
N THR A 495 -19.37 16.87 -14.88
CA THR A 495 -20.37 17.75 -14.24
C THR A 495 -21.71 17.81 -14.96
N GLN A 496 -21.77 17.34 -16.22
CA GLN A 496 -22.93 17.51 -17.09
C GLN A 496 -24.07 16.52 -16.83
N LEU A 497 -23.81 15.41 -16.14
CA LEU A 497 -24.78 14.34 -15.89
C LEU A 497 -25.37 14.46 -14.48
N ASP A 498 -26.63 13.99 -14.35
CA ASP A 498 -27.30 13.94 -13.06
C ASP A 498 -26.61 12.96 -12.10
N LYS A 499 -26.66 13.31 -10.80
CA LYS A 499 -25.99 12.54 -9.73
C LYS A 499 -26.52 11.10 -9.60
N GLU A 500 -27.82 10.93 -9.80
CA GLU A 500 -28.48 9.61 -9.71
C GLU A 500 -28.07 8.71 -10.85
N GLN A 501 -28.10 9.23 -12.06
CA GLN A 501 -27.70 8.50 -13.26
C GLN A 501 -26.24 8.05 -13.20
N ILE A 502 -25.34 8.91 -12.67
CA ILE A 502 -23.91 8.55 -12.55
C ILE A 502 -23.75 7.42 -11.52
N ALA A 503 -24.42 7.49 -10.37
CA ALA A 503 -24.31 6.46 -9.34
C ALA A 503 -24.85 5.10 -9.83
N GLU A 504 -25.97 5.11 -10.53
CA GLU A 504 -26.57 3.91 -11.13
C GLU A 504 -25.69 3.33 -12.24
N GLU A 505 -25.19 4.17 -13.18
CA GLU A 505 -24.28 3.69 -14.24
C GLU A 505 -22.99 3.07 -13.65
N ILE A 506 -22.46 3.66 -12.57
CA ILE A 506 -21.28 3.12 -11.90
C ILE A 506 -21.62 1.80 -11.23
N ALA A 507 -22.74 1.72 -10.52
CA ALA A 507 -23.19 0.51 -9.84
C ALA A 507 -23.46 -0.63 -10.82
N ASP A 508 -24.13 -0.35 -11.94
CA ASP A 508 -24.45 -1.36 -12.96
C ASP A 508 -23.20 -1.93 -13.62
N LYS A 509 -22.20 -1.11 -13.91
CA LYS A 509 -20.98 -1.57 -14.58
C LYS A 509 -19.95 -2.18 -13.64
N LEU A 510 -19.83 -1.66 -12.44
CA LEU A 510 -18.92 -2.20 -11.43
C LEU A 510 -19.48 -3.49 -10.80
N GLY A 511 -20.79 -3.53 -10.54
CA GLY A 511 -21.40 -4.65 -9.83
C GLY A 511 -20.63 -5.00 -8.56
N TYR A 512 -20.33 -6.27 -8.39
CA TYR A 512 -19.47 -6.80 -7.32
C TYR A 512 -18.05 -7.10 -7.79
N ALA A 513 -17.49 -6.26 -8.67
CA ALA A 513 -16.14 -6.47 -9.19
C ALA A 513 -15.12 -6.61 -8.03
N PRO A 514 -14.39 -7.71 -7.96
CA PRO A 514 -13.47 -7.96 -6.85
C PRO A 514 -12.35 -6.92 -6.82
N GLY A 515 -12.06 -6.39 -5.63
CA GLY A 515 -10.98 -5.42 -5.44
C GLY A 515 -11.33 -3.96 -5.76
N VAL A 516 -12.53 -3.67 -6.23
CA VAL A 516 -12.97 -2.27 -6.40
C VAL A 516 -13.57 -1.76 -5.10
N SER A 517 -13.11 -0.60 -4.65
CA SER A 517 -13.62 0.09 -3.48
C SER A 517 -14.49 1.26 -3.89
N TYR A 518 -15.79 1.17 -3.60
CA TYR A 518 -16.71 2.29 -3.80
C TYR A 518 -16.36 3.48 -2.90
N SER A 519 -15.74 3.24 -1.75
CA SER A 519 -15.31 4.30 -0.85
C SER A 519 -14.20 5.18 -1.45
N GLU A 520 -13.32 4.60 -2.26
CA GLU A 520 -12.28 5.36 -2.97
C GLU A 520 -12.88 6.24 -4.07
N ILE A 521 -13.85 5.70 -4.82
CA ILE A 521 -14.59 6.45 -5.84
C ILE A 521 -15.40 7.57 -5.19
N ALA A 522 -16.04 7.29 -4.03
CA ALA A 522 -16.79 8.28 -3.27
C ALA A 522 -15.88 9.38 -2.71
N ARG A 523 -14.68 9.05 -2.26
CA ARG A 523 -13.67 10.04 -1.84
C ARG A 523 -13.33 10.98 -2.99
N ARG A 524 -13.09 10.43 -4.18
CA ARG A 524 -12.87 11.25 -5.38
C ARG A 524 -14.05 12.14 -5.72
N ALA A 525 -15.29 11.66 -5.50
CA ALA A 525 -16.49 12.47 -5.66
C ALA A 525 -16.51 13.64 -4.67
N ALA A 526 -16.14 13.40 -3.43
CA ALA A 526 -16.03 14.41 -2.38
C ALA A 526 -14.96 15.47 -2.72
N ASP A 527 -13.76 15.03 -3.16
CA ASP A 527 -12.67 15.90 -3.59
C ASP A 527 -13.08 16.82 -4.76
N CYS A 528 -13.97 16.33 -5.62
CA CYS A 528 -14.56 17.13 -6.71
C CYS A 528 -15.74 18.02 -6.26
N GLY A 529 -16.01 18.15 -4.96
CA GLY A 529 -17.10 18.94 -4.40
C GLY A 529 -18.51 18.33 -4.56
N ARG A 530 -18.60 17.06 -4.97
CA ARG A 530 -19.89 16.38 -5.24
C ARG A 530 -20.33 15.52 -4.03
N LYS A 531 -20.48 16.16 -2.86
CA LYS A 531 -20.83 15.49 -1.59
C LYS A 531 -22.04 14.54 -1.70
N GLN A 532 -23.14 14.96 -2.34
CA GLN A 532 -24.33 14.11 -2.45
C GLN A 532 -24.10 12.86 -3.32
N LEU A 533 -23.29 12.94 -4.37
CA LEU A 533 -22.89 11.78 -5.16
C LEU A 533 -22.01 10.84 -4.34
N ALA A 534 -21.09 11.41 -3.55
CA ALA A 534 -20.23 10.61 -2.66
C ALA A 534 -21.06 9.80 -1.66
N ILE A 535 -22.08 10.39 -1.04
CA ILE A 535 -22.99 9.70 -0.10
C ILE A 535 -23.71 8.53 -0.79
N LYS A 536 -24.23 8.75 -1.99
CA LYS A 536 -24.89 7.67 -2.76
C LYS A 536 -23.96 6.53 -3.13
N LEU A 537 -22.72 6.85 -3.53
CA LEU A 537 -21.70 5.84 -3.85
C LEU A 537 -21.27 5.03 -2.63
N ILE A 538 -21.24 5.65 -1.44
CA ILE A 538 -20.94 4.96 -0.18
C ILE A 538 -22.00 3.89 0.14
N ASP A 539 -23.25 4.08 -0.24
CA ASP A 539 -24.31 3.09 0.00
C ASP A 539 -24.06 1.77 -0.75
N TYR A 540 -23.32 1.80 -1.85
CA TYR A 540 -22.90 0.61 -2.61
C TYR A 540 -21.65 -0.08 -2.03
N GLU A 541 -20.92 0.54 -1.09
CA GLU A 541 -19.74 -0.08 -0.48
C GLU A 541 -20.18 -1.16 0.53
N PRO A 542 -19.80 -2.43 0.37
CA PRO A 542 -20.21 -3.48 1.29
C PRO A 542 -19.47 -3.46 2.63
N ARG A 543 -18.36 -2.74 2.74
CA ARG A 543 -17.47 -2.75 3.90
C ARG A 543 -17.75 -1.56 4.81
N ALA A 544 -18.44 -1.78 5.93
CA ALA A 544 -18.71 -0.73 6.91
C ALA A 544 -17.46 -0.03 7.44
N GLN A 545 -16.33 -0.75 7.53
CA GLN A 545 -15.03 -0.20 7.94
C GLN A 545 -14.52 0.90 6.99
N GLN A 546 -14.94 0.89 5.73
CA GLN A 546 -14.61 1.92 4.75
C GLN A 546 -15.71 2.98 4.64
N GLN A 547 -16.98 2.59 4.82
CA GLN A 547 -18.12 3.52 4.77
C GLN A 547 -18.09 4.54 5.91
N VAL A 548 -17.94 4.06 7.14
CA VAL A 548 -18.11 4.88 8.35
C VAL A 548 -17.11 6.03 8.44
N PRO A 549 -15.78 5.80 8.28
CA PRO A 549 -14.82 6.91 8.33
C PRO A 549 -15.06 7.97 7.24
N LEU A 550 -15.47 7.55 6.05
CA LEU A 550 -15.74 8.47 4.96
C LEU A 550 -17.00 9.30 5.21
N LEU A 551 -18.05 8.70 5.76
CA LEU A 551 -19.25 9.45 6.17
C LEU A 551 -18.95 10.48 7.26
N LEU A 552 -18.04 10.16 8.19
CA LEU A 552 -17.58 11.12 9.21
C LEU A 552 -16.82 12.29 8.57
N THR A 553 -15.93 12.03 7.61
CA THR A 553 -15.21 13.11 6.89
C THR A 553 -16.15 13.99 6.07
N LEU A 554 -17.27 13.44 5.59
CA LEU A 554 -18.31 14.17 4.87
C LEU A 554 -19.26 14.94 5.80
N GLY A 555 -19.15 14.78 7.14
CA GLY A 555 -20.03 15.40 8.11
C GLY A 555 -21.46 14.83 8.10
N GLU A 556 -21.62 13.57 7.68
CA GLU A 556 -22.90 12.83 7.72
C GLU A 556 -22.94 11.89 8.94
N GLU A 557 -22.91 12.51 10.12
CA GLU A 557 -22.69 11.85 11.40
C GLU A 557 -23.81 10.88 11.77
N LYS A 558 -25.07 11.25 11.49
CA LYS A 558 -26.24 10.38 11.76
C LYS A 558 -26.23 9.13 10.87
N ALA A 559 -25.82 9.29 9.61
CA ALA A 559 -25.69 8.17 8.69
C ALA A 559 -24.51 7.25 9.11
N ALA A 560 -23.39 7.84 9.54
CA ALA A 560 -22.23 7.11 10.04
C ALA A 560 -22.59 6.27 11.28
N LEU A 561 -23.34 6.85 12.24
CA LEU A 561 -23.76 6.13 13.44
C LEU A 561 -24.69 4.97 13.10
N ARG A 562 -25.67 5.19 12.21
CA ARG A 562 -26.59 4.13 11.76
C ARG A 562 -25.85 2.99 11.10
N LYS A 563 -24.95 3.27 10.14
CA LYS A 563 -24.15 2.26 9.45
C LYS A 563 -23.19 1.52 10.38
N ALA A 564 -22.60 2.21 11.35
CA ALA A 564 -21.76 1.59 12.36
C ALA A 564 -22.55 0.60 13.23
N VAL A 565 -23.76 0.98 13.65
CA VAL A 565 -24.65 0.10 14.44
C VAL A 565 -25.13 -1.09 13.60
N GLU A 566 -25.56 -0.86 12.35
CA GLU A 566 -25.97 -1.92 11.41
C GLU A 566 -24.87 -2.95 11.14
N SER A 567 -23.61 -2.52 11.16
CA SER A 567 -22.45 -3.40 10.91
C SER A 567 -22.19 -4.42 12.02
N GLY A 568 -22.74 -4.19 13.22
CA GLY A 568 -22.47 -5.02 14.41
C GLY A 568 -21.03 -4.91 14.94
N ASN A 569 -20.19 -4.05 14.38
CA ASN A 569 -18.81 -3.86 14.82
C ASN A 569 -18.75 -2.77 15.92
N THR A 570 -18.45 -3.21 17.15
CA THR A 570 -18.38 -2.32 18.32
C THR A 570 -17.28 -1.26 18.19
N ASP A 571 -16.16 -1.57 17.55
CA ASP A 571 -15.04 -0.63 17.39
C ASP A 571 -15.40 0.54 16.48
N LEU A 572 -16.18 0.27 15.41
CA LEU A 572 -16.71 1.33 14.55
C LEU A 572 -17.71 2.21 15.30
N VAL A 573 -18.57 1.60 16.11
CA VAL A 573 -19.53 2.37 16.93
C VAL A 573 -18.79 3.25 17.92
N TYR A 574 -17.75 2.75 18.60
CA TYR A 574 -16.92 3.57 19.47
C TYR A 574 -16.20 4.69 18.72
N THR A 575 -15.66 4.41 17.53
CA THR A 575 -15.01 5.43 16.69
C THR A 575 -15.97 6.57 16.39
N VAL A 576 -17.20 6.26 15.99
CA VAL A 576 -18.23 7.28 15.72
C VAL A 576 -18.61 8.03 16.98
N ILE A 577 -18.87 7.33 18.09
CA ILE A 577 -19.26 7.94 19.38
C ILE A 577 -18.19 8.92 19.86
N LEU A 578 -16.92 8.54 19.81
CA LEU A 578 -15.81 9.38 20.25
C LEU A 578 -15.64 10.60 19.32
N HIS A 579 -15.74 10.41 18.01
CA HIS A 579 -15.73 11.49 17.03
C HIS A 579 -16.86 12.50 17.25
N LEU A 580 -18.10 12.01 17.46
CA LEU A 580 -19.25 12.86 17.73
C LEU A 580 -19.07 13.67 19.03
N ARG A 581 -18.53 13.02 20.07
CA ARG A 581 -18.29 13.66 21.37
C ARG A 581 -17.25 14.80 21.28
N GLU A 582 -16.25 14.65 20.42
CA GLU A 582 -15.20 15.65 20.23
C GLU A 582 -15.64 16.82 19.38
N ASN A 583 -16.49 16.59 18.38
CA ASN A 583 -16.85 17.59 17.37
C ASN A 583 -18.21 18.26 17.61
N MET A 584 -19.07 17.69 18.46
CA MET A 584 -20.41 18.23 18.74
C MET A 584 -20.55 18.81 20.15
N PRO A 585 -21.42 19.83 20.35
CA PRO A 585 -21.86 20.22 21.67
C PRO A 585 -22.50 19.04 22.42
N LEU A 586 -22.28 19.00 23.74
CA LEU A 586 -22.73 17.87 24.57
C LEU A 586 -24.24 17.55 24.44
N GLY A 587 -25.07 18.58 24.30
CA GLY A 587 -26.53 18.41 24.13
C GLY A 587 -26.90 17.72 22.82
N ASP A 588 -26.32 18.16 21.70
CA ASP A 588 -26.57 17.61 20.36
C ASP A 588 -26.03 16.18 20.24
N PHE A 589 -24.87 15.91 20.86
CA PHE A 589 -24.30 14.60 20.98
C PHE A 589 -25.24 13.64 21.71
N GLN A 590 -25.74 14.04 22.87
CA GLN A 590 -26.66 13.20 23.65
C GLN A 590 -27.96 12.92 22.88
N MET A 591 -28.54 13.91 22.25
CA MET A 591 -29.73 13.77 21.40
C MET A 591 -29.47 12.79 20.23
N SER A 592 -28.29 12.83 19.64
CA SER A 592 -27.94 11.96 18.52
C SER A 592 -27.80 10.48 18.94
N ILE A 593 -27.22 10.23 20.11
CA ILE A 593 -27.02 8.87 20.64
C ILE A 593 -28.31 8.32 21.25
N MET A 594 -29.18 9.16 21.81
CA MET A 594 -30.42 8.76 22.45
C MET A 594 -31.34 7.94 21.54
N HIS A 595 -31.32 8.24 20.23
CA HIS A 595 -32.09 7.49 19.23
C HIS A 595 -31.53 6.11 18.90
N CYS A 596 -30.30 5.78 19.37
CA CYS A 596 -29.63 4.52 19.10
C CYS A 596 -29.33 3.76 20.42
N PRO A 597 -30.19 2.85 20.88
CA PRO A 597 -30.04 2.17 22.19
C PRO A 597 -28.69 1.44 22.34
N LEU A 598 -28.21 0.81 21.27
CA LEU A 598 -26.91 0.11 21.28
C LEU A 598 -25.73 1.08 21.46
N ALA A 599 -25.75 2.20 20.75
CA ALA A 599 -24.70 3.21 20.87
C ALA A 599 -24.71 3.82 22.29
N MET A 600 -25.89 4.05 22.85
CA MET A 600 -26.02 4.54 24.21
C MET A 600 -25.51 3.55 25.24
N ALA A 601 -25.83 2.25 25.11
CA ALA A 601 -25.32 1.22 26.00
C ALA A 601 -23.78 1.12 25.98
N LEU A 602 -23.18 1.20 24.78
CA LEU A 602 -21.73 1.21 24.62
C LEU A 602 -21.10 2.49 25.20
N TYR A 603 -21.73 3.64 25.02
CA TYR A 603 -21.25 4.89 25.61
C TYR A 603 -21.30 4.87 27.15
N ILE A 604 -22.38 4.32 27.73
CA ILE A 604 -22.48 4.10 29.18
C ILE A 604 -21.33 3.22 29.67
N LYS A 605 -21.05 2.13 28.94
CA LYS A 605 -19.94 1.23 29.29
C LYS A 605 -18.57 1.91 29.18
N TYR A 606 -18.38 2.74 28.18
CA TYR A 606 -17.19 3.57 28.05
C TYR A 606 -17.05 4.53 29.25
N CYS A 607 -18.14 5.23 29.62
CA CYS A 607 -18.13 6.16 30.74
C CYS A 607 -17.88 5.46 32.10
N GLN A 608 -18.32 4.21 32.26
CA GLN A 608 -18.03 3.41 33.46
C GLN A 608 -16.53 3.25 33.71
N ASN A 609 -15.77 3.11 32.64
CA ASN A 609 -14.32 2.87 32.72
C ASN A 609 -13.50 4.16 32.70
N HIS A 610 -13.93 5.19 31.98
CA HIS A 610 -13.10 6.35 31.67
C HIS A 610 -13.61 7.70 32.20
N ASN A 611 -14.93 7.87 32.37
CA ASN A 611 -15.49 9.16 32.79
C ASN A 611 -16.75 8.99 33.66
N ARG A 612 -16.52 8.77 34.92
CA ARG A 612 -17.59 8.49 35.88
C ARG A 612 -18.49 9.68 36.18
N GLU A 613 -18.01 10.90 36.09
CA GLU A 613 -18.85 12.09 36.31
C GLU A 613 -19.89 12.26 35.20
N THR A 614 -19.50 12.05 33.95
CA THR A 614 -20.42 12.06 32.82
C THR A 614 -21.48 10.97 32.97
N LEU A 615 -21.10 9.81 33.48
CA LEU A 615 -22.02 8.69 33.72
C LEU A 615 -23.13 9.08 34.73
N ARG A 616 -22.77 9.79 35.83
CA ARG A 616 -23.76 10.30 36.78
C ARG A 616 -24.75 11.25 36.12
N ASN A 617 -24.27 12.15 35.28
CA ASN A 617 -25.10 13.13 34.57
C ASN A 617 -26.07 12.42 33.61
N ILE A 618 -25.63 11.37 32.92
CA ILE A 618 -26.47 10.56 32.04
C ILE A 618 -27.58 9.89 32.85
N TYR A 619 -27.25 9.22 33.95
CA TYR A 619 -28.25 8.57 34.79
C TYR A 619 -29.27 9.58 35.39
N ASN A 620 -28.82 10.78 35.71
CA ASN A 620 -29.72 11.83 36.18
C ASN A 620 -30.67 12.31 35.08
N GLN A 621 -30.23 12.45 33.83
CA GLN A 621 -31.04 12.87 32.69
C GLN A 621 -32.14 11.82 32.31
N TYR A 622 -31.85 10.55 32.56
CA TYR A 622 -32.77 9.46 32.28
C TYR A 622 -33.66 9.09 33.49
N ASP A 623 -33.54 9.80 34.61
CA ASP A 623 -34.23 9.48 35.87
C ASP A 623 -33.95 8.04 36.33
N ASP A 624 -32.80 7.47 35.94
CA ASP A 624 -32.39 6.14 36.40
C ASP A 624 -31.75 6.24 37.80
N PHE A 625 -32.62 6.47 38.79
CA PHE A 625 -32.24 6.59 40.19
C PHE A 625 -31.55 5.33 40.72
N HIS A 626 -31.91 4.16 40.18
CA HIS A 626 -31.30 2.91 40.58
C HIS A 626 -29.79 2.85 40.21
N SER A 627 -29.48 3.08 38.95
CA SER A 627 -28.08 3.09 38.46
C SER A 627 -27.28 4.26 39.09
N GLN A 628 -27.94 5.39 39.33
CA GLN A 628 -27.34 6.51 40.03
C GLN A 628 -26.98 6.16 41.48
N ALA A 629 -27.86 5.44 42.20
CA ALA A 629 -27.53 4.95 43.55
C ALA A 629 -26.32 4.01 43.55
N ILE A 630 -26.25 3.07 42.58
CA ILE A 630 -25.10 2.17 42.42
C ILE A 630 -23.83 2.97 42.13
N TRP A 631 -23.89 4.02 41.34
CA TRP A 631 -22.79 4.89 41.09
C TRP A 631 -22.27 5.55 42.39
N PHE A 632 -23.19 6.08 43.20
CA PHE A 632 -22.81 6.68 44.50
C PHE A 632 -22.18 5.66 45.44
N ILE A 633 -22.67 4.43 45.48
CA ILE A 633 -22.05 3.36 46.27
C ILE A 633 -20.62 3.09 45.75
N THR A 634 -20.45 2.89 44.44
CA THR A 634 -19.14 2.59 43.86
C THR A 634 -18.15 3.70 44.14
N GLU A 635 -18.56 4.94 43.99
CA GLU A 635 -17.72 6.10 44.27
C GLU A 635 -17.35 6.21 45.77
N SER A 636 -18.30 5.82 46.66
CA SER A 636 -18.06 5.83 48.10
C SER A 636 -16.90 4.94 48.51
N TYR A 637 -16.71 3.78 47.84
CA TYR A 637 -15.59 2.87 48.11
C TYR A 637 -14.24 3.39 47.66
N GLN A 638 -14.21 4.34 46.73
CA GLN A 638 -12.95 4.96 46.24
C GLN A 638 -12.49 6.10 47.17
N ARG A 639 -13.38 6.67 48.00
CA ARG A 639 -13.05 7.77 48.88
C ARG A 639 -12.39 7.24 50.16
N LYS A 640 -11.23 7.77 50.49
CA LYS A 640 -10.49 7.43 51.72
C LYS A 640 -11.11 8.08 52.96
N ASN A 641 -11.73 9.25 52.83
CA ASN A 641 -12.32 9.98 53.94
C ASN A 641 -13.71 9.40 54.30
N ALA A 642 -13.87 9.00 55.57
CA ALA A 642 -15.13 8.42 56.12
C ALA A 642 -16.33 9.36 55.97
N MET A 643 -16.15 10.68 56.17
CA MET A 643 -17.28 11.64 56.05
C MET A 643 -17.73 11.76 54.61
N SER A 644 -16.83 11.84 53.63
CA SER A 644 -17.18 11.89 52.24
C SER A 644 -17.83 10.60 51.77
N ARG A 645 -17.41 9.44 52.33
CA ARG A 645 -18.02 8.14 52.06
C ARG A 645 -19.43 8.09 52.58
N GLU A 646 -19.69 8.58 53.81
CA GLU A 646 -21.01 8.63 54.44
C GLU A 646 -21.97 9.50 53.61
N ALA A 647 -21.54 10.69 53.17
CA ALA A 647 -22.33 11.59 52.36
C ALA A 647 -22.77 10.95 51.04
N LEU A 648 -21.87 10.24 50.37
CA LEU A 648 -22.17 9.51 49.10
C LEU A 648 -23.13 8.36 49.37
N LEU A 649 -23.04 7.62 50.48
CA LEU A 649 -23.97 6.56 50.82
C LEU A 649 -25.36 7.13 51.20
N GLN A 650 -25.44 8.31 51.81
CA GLN A 650 -26.72 8.99 52.04
C GLN A 650 -27.40 9.36 50.73
N SER A 651 -26.63 9.93 49.76
CA SER A 651 -27.16 10.19 48.43
C SER A 651 -27.60 8.92 47.71
N ALA A 652 -26.88 7.80 47.89
CA ALA A 652 -27.28 6.49 47.35
C ALA A 652 -28.59 6.01 47.96
N GLN A 653 -28.77 6.16 49.28
CA GLN A 653 -30.01 5.78 49.98
C GLN A 653 -31.20 6.59 49.49
N GLU A 654 -31.05 7.91 49.30
CA GLU A 654 -32.10 8.78 48.76
C GLU A 654 -32.50 8.36 47.35
N ASN A 655 -31.54 8.07 46.50
CA ASN A 655 -31.80 7.60 45.14
C ASN A 655 -32.48 6.23 45.12
N PHE A 656 -32.14 5.29 46.00
CA PHE A 656 -32.85 4.02 46.10
C PHE A 656 -34.30 4.22 46.56
N LYS A 657 -34.58 5.17 47.44
CA LYS A 657 -35.94 5.53 47.82
C LYS A 657 -36.74 6.11 46.63
N LEU A 658 -36.12 7.00 45.83
CA LEU A 658 -36.74 7.50 44.62
C LEU A 658 -36.99 6.39 43.58
N ALA A 659 -36.08 5.44 43.50
CA ALA A 659 -36.22 4.25 42.65
C ALA A 659 -37.23 3.22 43.19
N ARG A 660 -37.88 3.47 44.33
CA ARG A 660 -38.80 2.56 45.02
C ARG A 660 -38.18 1.18 45.35
N ASN A 661 -36.88 1.19 45.62
CA ASN A 661 -36.14 -0.03 45.99
C ASN A 661 -35.82 0.01 47.49
N ASP A 662 -36.85 -0.27 48.30
CA ASP A 662 -36.79 -0.19 49.74
C ASP A 662 -35.78 -1.17 50.36
N THR A 663 -35.54 -2.30 49.74
CA THR A 663 -34.61 -3.31 50.24
C THR A 663 -33.15 -2.80 50.15
N ASN A 664 -32.76 -2.22 49.03
CA ASN A 664 -31.42 -1.64 48.86
C ASN A 664 -31.26 -0.34 49.67
N ALA A 665 -32.30 0.45 49.82
CA ALA A 665 -32.31 1.62 50.69
C ALA A 665 -32.04 1.24 52.15
N ALA A 666 -32.71 0.17 52.66
CA ALA A 666 -32.49 -0.34 54.01
C ALA A 666 -31.07 -0.90 54.22
N LEU A 667 -30.57 -1.68 53.26
CA LEU A 667 -29.20 -2.20 53.33
C LEU A 667 -28.14 -1.07 53.30
N THR A 668 -28.37 -0.02 52.52
CA THR A 668 -27.49 1.15 52.50
C THR A 668 -27.52 1.90 53.83
N GLU A 669 -28.72 1.99 54.46
CA GLU A 669 -28.86 2.59 55.78
C GLU A 669 -28.11 1.78 56.86
N GLU A 670 -28.20 0.46 56.83
CA GLU A 670 -27.42 -0.42 57.72
C GLU A 670 -25.94 -0.22 57.53
N GLN A 671 -25.47 -0.05 56.25
CA GLN A 671 -24.09 0.23 55.99
C GLN A 671 -23.62 1.60 56.54
N ILE A 672 -24.46 2.64 56.43
CA ILE A 672 -24.21 3.96 57.02
C ILE A 672 -24.07 3.86 58.55
N LYS A 673 -25.00 3.12 59.17
CA LYS A 673 -24.97 2.87 60.64
C LYS A 673 -23.67 2.15 61.05
N LEU A 674 -23.28 1.13 60.28
CA LEU A 674 -22.03 0.42 60.51
C LEU A 674 -20.82 1.37 60.40
N LEU A 675 -20.77 2.21 59.38
CA LEU A 675 -19.70 3.15 59.14
C LEU A 675 -19.56 4.17 60.28
N ARG A 676 -20.67 4.71 60.76
CA ARG A 676 -20.70 5.57 61.93
C ARG A 676 -20.19 4.84 63.18
N TYR A 677 -20.60 3.62 63.34
CA TYR A 677 -20.19 2.79 64.50
C TYR A 677 -18.67 2.48 64.39
N GLN A 678 -18.20 2.10 63.26
CA GLN A 678 -16.75 1.88 63.00
C GLN A 678 -15.93 3.12 63.28
N ARG A 679 -16.36 4.29 62.87
CA ARG A 679 -15.69 5.58 63.15
C ARG A 679 -15.60 5.88 64.65
N SER A 680 -16.67 5.63 65.38
CA SER A 680 -16.67 5.84 66.84
C SER A 680 -15.75 4.88 67.57
N MET A 681 -15.46 3.73 66.98
CA MET A 681 -14.50 2.75 67.57
C MET A 681 -13.04 2.98 67.16
N GLU A 682 -12.78 3.59 66.01
CA GLU A 682 -11.39 3.89 65.55
C GLU A 682 -10.65 4.74 66.60
N ASP A 683 -11.33 5.75 67.17
CA ASP A 683 -10.76 6.61 68.19
C ASP A 683 -10.43 5.85 69.51
N THR A 684 -11.17 4.75 69.79
CA THR A 684 -10.93 3.93 70.99
C THR A 684 -9.95 2.79 70.80
N LEU A 685 -9.92 2.22 69.61
CA LEU A 685 -9.10 1.04 69.34
C LEU A 685 -7.75 1.34 68.62
N GLN A 686 -7.54 2.59 68.18
CA GLN A 686 -6.35 3.04 67.41
C GLN A 686 -6.01 2.14 66.22
N GLU A 687 -7.02 1.59 65.56
CA GLU A 687 -6.88 0.69 64.43
C GLU A 687 -7.82 1.11 63.28
N ILE A 688 -7.38 1.00 62.01
CA ILE A 688 -8.20 1.36 60.85
C ILE A 688 -9.28 0.30 60.63
N ILE A 689 -10.49 0.60 61.07
CA ILE A 689 -11.66 -0.30 61.00
C ILE A 689 -12.68 0.20 59.99
N VAL A 690 -12.70 1.52 59.76
CA VAL A 690 -13.68 2.16 58.87
C VAL A 690 -13.59 1.58 57.46
N GLY A 691 -14.79 1.14 56.95
CA GLY A 691 -14.92 0.57 55.59
C GLY A 691 -14.65 -0.92 55.48
N LYS A 692 -14.35 -1.61 56.58
CA LYS A 692 -14.30 -3.08 56.61
C LYS A 692 -15.68 -3.66 56.65
N PRO A 693 -15.90 -4.87 56.09
CA PRO A 693 -17.17 -5.59 56.22
C PRO A 693 -17.50 -5.86 57.69
N LEU A 694 -18.81 -6.03 57.97
CA LEU A 694 -19.27 -6.35 59.30
C LEU A 694 -18.60 -7.58 59.90
N HIS A 695 -18.33 -8.60 59.09
CA HIS A 695 -17.63 -9.82 59.47
C HIS A 695 -16.20 -9.49 60.00
N ASP A 696 -15.44 -8.71 59.23
CA ASP A 696 -14.06 -8.36 59.63
C ASP A 696 -14.04 -7.40 60.81
N THR A 697 -15.02 -6.52 60.91
CA THR A 697 -15.21 -5.63 62.07
C THR A 697 -15.39 -6.45 63.34
N VAL A 698 -16.32 -7.43 63.34
CA VAL A 698 -16.55 -8.30 64.46
C VAL A 698 -15.31 -9.17 64.77
N LYS A 699 -14.63 -9.65 63.73
CA LYS A 699 -13.36 -10.41 63.92
C LYS A 699 -12.32 -9.60 64.64
N ILE A 700 -12.10 -8.34 64.24
CA ILE A 700 -11.13 -7.45 64.88
C ILE A 700 -11.52 -7.21 66.34
N LEU A 701 -12.79 -6.95 66.65
CA LEU A 701 -13.23 -6.75 68.01
C LEU A 701 -13.02 -8.01 68.88
N LEU A 702 -13.25 -9.19 68.35
CA LEU A 702 -13.00 -10.45 69.03
C LEU A 702 -11.49 -10.70 69.24
N LEU A 703 -10.65 -10.34 68.26
CA LEU A 703 -9.19 -10.42 68.39
C LEU A 703 -8.64 -9.43 69.41
N ARG A 704 -9.28 -8.29 69.63
CA ARG A 704 -8.93 -7.33 70.69
C ARG A 704 -9.58 -7.63 72.04
N ASN A 705 -10.31 -8.71 72.15
CA ASN A 705 -11.05 -9.13 73.35
C ASN A 705 -12.13 -8.13 73.85
N GLU A 706 -12.63 -7.28 72.92
CA GLU A 706 -13.70 -6.32 73.16
C GLU A 706 -15.06 -7.02 73.00
N LEU A 707 -15.36 -7.98 73.88
CA LEU A 707 -16.56 -8.85 73.83
C LEU A 707 -17.86 -8.06 73.93
N LYS A 708 -17.94 -7.01 74.75
CA LYS A 708 -19.14 -6.19 74.90
C LYS A 708 -19.52 -5.49 73.60
N LEU A 709 -18.54 -4.99 72.85
CA LEU A 709 -18.79 -4.33 71.59
C LEU A 709 -19.14 -5.31 70.48
N ALA A 710 -18.49 -6.47 70.46
CA ALA A 710 -18.84 -7.56 69.51
C ALA A 710 -20.24 -8.12 69.77
N ASP A 711 -20.65 -8.29 71.01
CA ASP A 711 -22.01 -8.75 71.41
C ASP A 711 -23.06 -7.69 71.05
N LYS A 712 -22.76 -6.39 71.16
CA LYS A 712 -23.64 -5.31 70.73
C LYS A 712 -23.85 -5.35 69.21
N LEU A 713 -22.79 -5.47 68.41
CA LEU A 713 -22.91 -5.60 66.96
C LEU A 713 -23.68 -6.88 66.55
N LYS A 714 -23.43 -7.99 67.27
CA LYS A 714 -24.18 -9.22 67.05
C LYS A 714 -25.69 -9.01 67.21
N SER A 715 -26.12 -8.33 68.24
CA SER A 715 -27.55 -8.07 68.50
C SER A 715 -28.14 -7.08 67.52
N GLU A 716 -27.43 -6.00 67.21
CA GLU A 716 -27.88 -4.91 66.32
C GLU A 716 -28.05 -5.37 64.86
N TYR A 717 -27.05 -6.09 64.32
CA TYR A 717 -27.05 -6.60 62.97
C TYR A 717 -27.60 -8.05 62.84
N ARG A 718 -28.19 -8.57 63.93
CA ARG A 718 -28.82 -9.90 63.96
C ARG A 718 -27.93 -11.02 63.42
N ILE A 719 -26.64 -10.99 63.78
CA ILE A 719 -25.68 -12.01 63.33
C ILE A 719 -26.12 -13.33 63.97
N SER A 720 -26.30 -14.38 63.14
CA SER A 720 -26.70 -15.69 63.65
C SER A 720 -25.66 -16.24 64.68
N ASP A 721 -26.18 -16.90 65.68
CA ASP A 721 -25.34 -17.50 66.73
C ASP A 721 -24.27 -18.45 66.15
N ARG A 722 -24.68 -19.21 65.07
CA ARG A 722 -23.78 -20.13 64.42
C ARG A 722 -22.54 -19.40 63.85
N ARG A 723 -22.72 -18.29 63.11
CA ARG A 723 -21.70 -17.51 62.49
C ARG A 723 -20.82 -16.82 63.54
N TYR A 724 -21.43 -16.26 64.59
CA TYR A 724 -20.70 -15.61 65.68
C TYR A 724 -19.82 -16.58 66.48
N TRP A 725 -20.35 -17.78 66.75
CA TRP A 725 -19.59 -18.81 67.43
C TRP A 725 -18.38 -19.25 66.59
N TRP A 726 -18.59 -19.41 65.30
CA TRP A 726 -17.53 -19.80 64.37
C TRP A 726 -16.40 -18.77 64.36
N LEU A 727 -16.73 -17.47 64.23
CA LEU A 727 -15.76 -16.39 64.33
C LEU A 727 -15.00 -16.37 65.65
N ARG A 728 -15.72 -16.56 66.77
CA ARG A 728 -15.11 -16.53 68.09
C ARG A 728 -14.14 -17.69 68.31
N ILE A 729 -14.47 -18.87 67.83
CA ILE A 729 -13.59 -20.03 67.83
C ILE A 729 -12.31 -19.74 67.05
N GLN A 730 -12.48 -19.21 65.81
CA GLN A 730 -11.30 -18.83 64.99
C GLN A 730 -10.43 -17.79 65.68
N CYS A 731 -11.00 -16.72 66.22
CA CYS A 731 -10.24 -15.67 66.86
C CYS A 731 -9.49 -16.17 68.11
N LEU A 732 -10.10 -16.97 68.95
CA LEU A 732 -9.45 -17.56 70.09
C LEU A 732 -8.32 -18.53 69.72
N ALA A 733 -8.50 -19.29 68.65
CA ALA A 733 -7.46 -20.16 68.12
C ALA A 733 -6.32 -19.38 67.53
N GLU A 734 -6.60 -18.31 66.81
CA GLU A 734 -5.59 -17.39 66.20
C GLU A 734 -4.75 -16.67 67.27
N GLN A 735 -5.35 -16.32 68.39
CA GLN A 735 -4.68 -15.75 69.56
C GLN A 735 -3.89 -16.77 70.41
N GLY A 736 -4.09 -18.04 70.14
CA GLY A 736 -3.50 -19.09 70.95
C GLY A 736 -4.10 -19.20 72.39
N ALA A 737 -5.28 -18.62 72.62
CA ALA A 737 -5.92 -18.54 73.93
C ALA A 737 -6.74 -19.83 74.22
N TRP A 738 -6.05 -20.97 74.29
CA TRP A 738 -6.67 -22.30 74.38
C TRP A 738 -7.47 -22.49 75.69
N ASN A 739 -7.02 -21.88 76.79
CA ASN A 739 -7.76 -21.94 78.04
C ASN A 739 -9.11 -21.19 77.96
N GLU A 740 -9.14 -20.08 77.25
CA GLU A 740 -10.39 -19.36 77.02
C GLU A 740 -11.34 -20.07 76.05
N LEU A 741 -10.74 -20.70 74.98
CA LEU A 741 -11.51 -21.54 74.09
C LEU A 741 -12.18 -22.71 74.81
N GLU A 742 -11.48 -23.31 75.81
CA GLU A 742 -12.06 -24.36 76.67
C GLU A 742 -13.20 -23.82 77.57
N LYS A 743 -12.97 -22.67 78.25
CA LYS A 743 -14.02 -22.00 79.03
C LYS A 743 -15.22 -21.66 78.14
N PHE A 744 -15.00 -21.16 76.90
CA PHE A 744 -16.07 -20.84 75.98
C PHE A 744 -16.87 -22.09 75.58
N SER A 745 -16.27 -23.23 75.37
CA SER A 745 -16.90 -24.49 75.07
C SER A 745 -17.76 -25.04 76.23
N LYS A 746 -17.48 -24.63 77.46
CA LYS A 746 -18.20 -25.02 78.65
C LYS A 746 -19.30 -24.02 79.05
N SER A 747 -19.25 -22.78 78.59
CA SER A 747 -20.18 -21.73 78.98
C SER A 747 -21.64 -21.95 78.49
N LYS A 748 -21.79 -22.40 77.27
CA LYS A 748 -23.10 -22.71 76.61
C LYS A 748 -22.91 -23.86 75.64
N LYS A 749 -23.98 -24.59 75.34
CA LYS A 749 -23.96 -25.66 74.35
C LYS A 749 -23.74 -25.03 72.92
N SER A 750 -22.77 -25.54 72.21
CA SER A 750 -22.40 -24.99 70.91
C SER A 750 -23.53 -25.21 69.89
N PRO A 751 -24.01 -24.14 69.19
CA PRO A 751 -25.04 -24.28 68.15
C PRO A 751 -24.48 -24.88 66.85
N ILE A 752 -23.16 -24.99 66.70
CA ILE A 752 -22.45 -25.50 65.51
C ILE A 752 -21.74 -26.82 65.74
N GLY A 753 -21.95 -27.45 66.91
CA GLY A 753 -21.20 -28.65 67.32
C GLY A 753 -19.83 -28.32 67.87
N TYR A 754 -19.03 -29.37 68.11
CA TYR A 754 -17.68 -29.23 68.64
C TYR A 754 -16.60 -29.56 67.59
N GLU A 755 -17.02 -29.96 66.42
CA GLU A 755 -16.19 -30.23 65.27
C GLU A 755 -15.28 -29.02 64.91
N PRO A 756 -15.80 -27.78 64.81
CA PRO A 756 -14.97 -26.61 64.49
C PRO A 756 -13.90 -26.32 65.56
N PHE A 757 -14.12 -26.65 66.82
CA PHE A 757 -13.10 -26.51 67.88
C PHE A 757 -11.91 -27.44 67.60
N ILE A 758 -12.19 -28.67 67.18
CA ILE A 758 -11.14 -29.65 66.82
C ILE A 758 -10.41 -29.22 65.54
N ASP A 759 -11.15 -28.84 64.52
CA ASP A 759 -10.60 -28.45 63.22
C ASP A 759 -9.65 -27.21 63.38
N GLU A 760 -10.02 -26.20 64.17
CA GLU A 760 -9.15 -25.07 64.45
C GLU A 760 -7.95 -25.45 65.35
N CYS A 761 -8.11 -26.32 66.32
CA CYS A 761 -6.98 -26.81 67.10
C CYS A 761 -5.99 -27.59 66.26
N LEU A 762 -6.45 -28.44 65.31
CA LEU A 762 -5.60 -29.17 64.36
C LEU A 762 -4.87 -28.23 63.39
N LYS A 763 -5.53 -27.19 62.90
CA LYS A 763 -4.94 -26.17 62.03
C LYS A 763 -3.71 -25.50 62.66
N TYR A 764 -3.71 -25.31 63.98
CA TYR A 764 -2.59 -24.77 64.75
C TYR A 764 -1.69 -25.84 65.41
N ASN A 765 -1.80 -27.13 65.02
CA ASN A 765 -1.02 -28.26 65.51
C ASN A 765 -1.07 -28.43 67.07
N LYS A 766 -2.28 -28.23 67.64
CA LYS A 766 -2.49 -28.35 69.05
C LYS A 766 -3.33 -29.59 69.39
N ASP A 767 -2.78 -30.77 69.10
CA ASP A 767 -3.46 -32.05 69.26
C ASP A 767 -3.91 -32.33 70.69
N ARG A 768 -3.19 -31.91 71.70
CA ARG A 768 -3.53 -32.06 73.12
C ARG A 768 -4.83 -31.31 73.47
N GLU A 769 -4.99 -30.10 72.95
CA GLU A 769 -6.19 -29.31 73.17
C GLU A 769 -7.39 -29.87 72.37
N ALA A 770 -7.16 -30.34 71.11
CA ALA A 770 -8.17 -30.95 70.29
C ALA A 770 -8.84 -32.18 70.96
N LYS A 771 -8.06 -32.99 71.69
CA LYS A 771 -8.51 -34.17 72.42
C LYS A 771 -9.58 -33.86 73.47
N LYS A 772 -9.58 -32.67 74.08
CA LYS A 772 -10.53 -32.27 75.05
C LYS A 772 -11.98 -32.15 74.52
N TYR A 773 -12.12 -31.92 73.22
CA TYR A 773 -13.45 -31.75 72.58
C TYR A 773 -14.00 -33.03 71.99
N LEU A 774 -13.20 -34.10 71.88
CA LEU A 774 -13.60 -35.35 71.23
C LEU A 774 -14.76 -36.03 71.90
N SER A 775 -14.85 -35.89 73.23
CA SER A 775 -15.98 -36.46 74.01
C SER A 775 -17.34 -35.79 73.70
N LYS A 776 -17.30 -34.60 73.14
CA LYS A 776 -18.50 -33.79 72.83
C LYS A 776 -18.87 -33.81 71.35
N VAL A 777 -18.09 -34.47 70.49
CA VAL A 777 -18.38 -34.63 69.06
C VAL A 777 -19.47 -35.69 68.87
N LYS A 778 -20.28 -35.55 67.86
CA LYS A 778 -21.30 -36.54 67.48
C LYS A 778 -20.65 -37.87 67.14
N ASN A 779 -21.28 -38.97 67.63
CA ASN A 779 -20.73 -40.31 67.45
C ASN A 779 -20.41 -40.64 66.01
N GLU A 780 -21.25 -40.22 65.02
CA GLU A 780 -21.05 -40.40 63.60
C GLU A 780 -19.78 -39.81 63.04
N LEU A 781 -19.26 -38.70 63.59
CA LEU A 781 -18.09 -38.00 63.13
C LEU A 781 -16.84 -38.28 63.98
N LYS A 782 -17.06 -38.90 65.14
CA LYS A 782 -15.99 -39.14 66.14
C LYS A 782 -14.80 -39.97 65.57
N VAL A 783 -15.13 -40.98 64.81
CA VAL A 783 -14.10 -41.82 64.14
C VAL A 783 -13.24 -40.98 63.19
N LYS A 784 -13.80 -40.09 62.37
CA LYS A 784 -13.11 -39.23 61.42
C LYS A 784 -12.13 -38.29 62.14
N TYR A 785 -12.54 -37.73 63.26
CA TYR A 785 -11.69 -36.82 64.07
C TYR A 785 -10.59 -37.55 64.88
N LEU A 786 -10.83 -38.80 65.30
CA LEU A 786 -9.83 -39.66 65.89
C LEU A 786 -8.71 -40.03 64.90
N VAL A 787 -9.08 -40.26 63.64
CA VAL A 787 -8.12 -40.47 62.55
C VAL A 787 -7.31 -39.20 62.30
N LYS A 788 -7.95 -38.04 62.20
CA LYS A 788 -7.25 -36.75 62.08
C LYS A 788 -6.25 -36.48 63.22
N LEU A 789 -6.54 -36.96 64.41
CA LEU A 789 -5.67 -36.87 65.58
C LEU A 789 -4.64 -37.97 65.68
N LYS A 790 -4.51 -38.83 64.68
CA LYS A 790 -3.61 -39.97 64.60
C LYS A 790 -3.81 -41.02 65.75
N MET A 791 -5.02 -41.08 66.31
CA MET A 791 -5.41 -42.01 67.38
C MET A 791 -6.16 -43.22 66.77
N ILE A 792 -5.47 -43.96 65.90
CA ILE A 792 -6.12 -45.02 65.09
C ILE A 792 -6.67 -46.16 65.97
N ASN A 793 -6.00 -46.54 67.06
CA ASN A 793 -6.46 -47.58 67.94
C ASN A 793 -7.82 -47.24 68.63
N GLU A 794 -7.95 -46.00 69.09
CA GLU A 794 -9.23 -45.52 69.64
C GLU A 794 -10.31 -45.36 68.58
N ALA A 795 -9.91 -44.98 67.34
CA ALA A 795 -10.83 -44.88 66.24
C ALA A 795 -11.44 -46.25 65.88
N VAL A 796 -10.62 -47.31 65.87
CA VAL A 796 -11.06 -48.70 65.63
C VAL A 796 -11.99 -49.12 66.76
N GLN A 797 -11.65 -48.89 68.04
CA GLN A 797 -12.49 -49.26 69.15
C GLN A 797 -13.84 -48.56 69.12
N THR A 798 -13.86 -47.27 68.83
CA THR A 798 -15.08 -46.48 68.65
C THR A 798 -15.94 -46.95 67.47
N ALA A 799 -15.33 -47.32 66.35
CA ALA A 799 -16.04 -47.85 65.18
C ALA A 799 -16.65 -49.20 65.45
N VAL A 800 -15.99 -50.07 66.27
CA VAL A 800 -16.53 -51.36 66.73
C VAL A 800 -17.70 -51.17 67.69
N GLU A 801 -17.58 -50.25 68.64
CA GLU A 801 -18.66 -49.92 69.55
C GLU A 801 -19.90 -49.34 68.82
N GLN A 802 -19.71 -48.66 67.75
CA GLN A 802 -20.80 -48.09 66.91
C GLN A 802 -21.35 -49.08 65.89
N LYS A 803 -20.72 -50.23 65.78
CA LYS A 803 -21.06 -51.24 64.73
C LYS A 803 -21.08 -50.69 63.32
N ASP A 804 -20.25 -49.71 63.01
CA ASP A 804 -20.22 -49.07 61.71
C ASP A 804 -19.15 -49.69 60.80
N ILE A 805 -19.63 -50.53 59.89
CA ILE A 805 -18.78 -51.28 58.94
C ILE A 805 -18.12 -50.27 57.93
N MET A 806 -18.78 -49.17 57.58
CA MET A 806 -18.25 -48.14 56.68
C MET A 806 -17.08 -47.42 57.34
N ALA A 807 -17.20 -47.08 58.62
CA ALA A 807 -16.12 -46.47 59.36
C ALA A 807 -14.88 -47.40 59.50
N LEU A 808 -15.12 -48.71 59.71
CA LEU A 808 -14.05 -49.70 59.73
C LEU A 808 -13.35 -49.87 58.38
N THR A 809 -14.10 -49.86 57.30
CA THR A 809 -13.50 -49.89 55.93
C THR A 809 -12.73 -48.61 55.62
N PHE A 810 -13.22 -47.46 56.06
CA PHE A 810 -12.48 -46.20 55.94
C PHE A 810 -11.19 -46.22 56.76
N LEU A 811 -11.20 -46.77 57.99
CA LEU A 811 -10.00 -46.93 58.79
C LEU A 811 -8.97 -47.90 58.15
N LEU A 812 -9.46 -48.97 57.56
CA LEU A 812 -8.61 -49.92 56.79
C LEU A 812 -7.85 -49.23 55.65
N ALA A 813 -8.54 -48.32 54.91
CA ALA A 813 -7.92 -47.53 53.83
C ALA A 813 -6.90 -46.46 54.34
N GLN A 814 -6.98 -46.09 55.58
CA GLN A 814 -6.08 -45.10 56.20
C GLN A 814 -4.91 -45.71 56.98
N CYS A 815 -4.88 -47.02 57.17
CA CYS A 815 -3.79 -47.73 57.84
C CYS A 815 -2.62 -47.91 56.88
N GLU A 816 -1.40 -47.54 57.36
CA GLU A 816 -0.17 -47.82 56.61
C GLU A 816 0.08 -49.35 56.52
N THR A 817 0.61 -49.83 55.41
CA THR A 817 0.88 -51.24 55.15
C THR A 817 1.85 -51.88 56.15
N THR A 818 2.47 -51.11 57.02
CA THR A 818 3.39 -51.54 58.07
C THR A 818 2.73 -52.08 59.31
N ASP A 819 1.46 -51.68 59.65
CA ASP A 819 0.74 -52.09 60.82
C ASP A 819 -0.15 -53.32 60.61
N ARG A 820 0.47 -54.45 60.28
CA ARG A 820 -0.22 -55.74 60.01
C ARG A 820 -1.19 -56.17 61.13
N GLN A 821 -0.78 -56.03 62.39
CA GLN A 821 -1.58 -56.41 63.55
C GLN A 821 -2.86 -55.62 63.68
N LEU A 822 -2.85 -54.36 63.27
CA LEU A 822 -4.00 -53.48 63.29
C LEU A 822 -4.95 -53.81 62.16
N ILE A 823 -4.40 -54.07 60.97
CA ILE A 823 -5.15 -54.47 59.80
C ILE A 823 -5.88 -55.79 60.06
N ASP A 824 -5.23 -56.77 60.67
CA ASP A 824 -5.85 -58.06 61.01
C ASP A 824 -6.97 -57.92 62.05
N LYS A 825 -6.80 -57.05 63.04
CA LYS A 825 -7.86 -56.74 64.01
C LYS A 825 -9.07 -56.09 63.34
N ILE A 826 -8.84 -55.14 62.46
CA ILE A 826 -9.95 -54.44 61.74
C ILE A 826 -10.71 -55.44 60.87
N ASN A 827 -9.99 -56.30 60.15
CA ASN A 827 -10.58 -57.32 59.31
C ASN A 827 -11.38 -58.38 60.12
N MET A 828 -10.87 -58.80 61.27
CA MET A 828 -11.60 -59.67 62.21
C MET A 828 -12.93 -59.02 62.65
N HIS A 829 -12.87 -57.76 63.03
CA HIS A 829 -14.08 -57.05 63.43
C HIS A 829 -15.06 -56.80 62.27
N ILE A 830 -14.59 -56.54 61.05
CA ILE A 830 -15.46 -56.43 59.86
C ILE A 830 -16.13 -57.74 59.59
N THR A 831 -15.38 -58.84 59.65
CA THR A 831 -15.95 -60.20 59.44
C THR A 831 -16.95 -60.60 60.57
N SER A 832 -16.67 -60.23 61.81
CA SER A 832 -17.59 -60.49 62.94
C SER A 832 -18.87 -59.66 62.96
N LEU A 833 -18.88 -58.54 62.30
CA LEU A 833 -20.06 -57.64 62.11
C LEU A 833 -20.84 -57.91 60.85
N LYS A 834 -20.26 -58.66 59.87
CA LYS A 834 -20.96 -59.12 58.68
C LYS A 834 -21.67 -60.44 58.85
N ASN A 835 -21.24 -61.25 59.87
CA ASN A 835 -21.95 -62.45 60.31
C ASN A 835 -22.94 -62.05 61.41
#